data_e31fa2ed9fdc2f1a9519a90bd9a4d28e
#
_entry.id   e31fa2ed9fdc2f1a9519a90bd9a4d28e
#
_cell.length_a   1.000
_cell.length_b   1.000
_cell.length_c   1.000
_cell.angle_alpha   90.00
_cell.angle_beta   90.00
_cell.angle_gamma   90.00
#
_symmetry.space_group_name_H-M   'P 1'
#
loop_
_entity.id
_entity.type
_entity.pdbx_description
1 polymer ?
#
loop_
_entity_poly.entity_id
_entity_poly.type
_entity_poly.pdbx_seq_one_letter_code
_entity_poly.pdbx_strand_id
1 'polypeptide(L)'
;MQESVMQRMWDSAHLSGGNAAYVEELYELYLHDPNAVPEEWRTYFQKLPVSGGAAADVSHSTIRDHFVLLAKNQRRAQPASAGSVSSEHEKKQVEVLRLIQAYRMRGHQVAQLDPLGLQQRPAPADLAINNYALTDADLDTVFRTGDLAMGKDQATLREIHQALQETYCRTIGAEFTHIVDSDQRNWFLQRLESVRGRPSFSPEIKSHLLERLTAAEGLEKYLGTKYPGTKRFGLEGGESLIPLLDEIIQRSGSYGTKEIVIGMAHRGRLNVLVNTFGKNPRDLFDEFEGKKVEGLSSGDVKYHQGFSSNVMTPGGEIHLAMAFNPSHLEIVSPVVEGSVRARQDRRCDAVGDKVLPVTIHGDAAVAGQGVVMETFQMSQTRAYRTGGTIRIVINNQVGFTTNKQEDARSTEYATDVAKMIQAPIFHVNADDPEAVLFVTQLAVDYRMQFKRDIVIDLICYRRRGHNEADEPSGTQPLMYQKIAKQRTTRELYADSLTQSNVLDNERVQAKVDEYRAALDNGLHVVKSLVKEPNKELFVDWRPYLGHTWTARYDTRFELKALQELSSKMLAVPEGFVVQRQVSKILEDRQKMGAGALAINWGYAETLAYATLLFEGHPVRISGQDVGRGTFSHRHAALHNQKDGSTYIPLQHLYEGQPRFDLYDSFLSEEAVLAFEYGYATTMPNALVVWEAQFGDFANGAQVVIDQFITSGEHKWGRLCGLTMLLPHGYEGQGPEHSSARLERYLQLCAEHNIQVCVPTTPAQVYHMLRRQAIRPLRKPLVALTPKSLLRHKLATSTLEDLTQGSFLTVIPEVDQIDPSKVERVVMCSGKVYYDLLDKRRNEGREYIAIVRLEQLYPFPEDDLAEVLAPYQNIKNIVWCQEEPMNQGAWYCSQHHMRRVAVAHKKELFLQYAGREASAAPAVGYASMHAEQQEKLLQDAFTV
;
A
#
# COMPACT_ATOMS: atom_id res chain seq x y z
N MET A 1 40.67 -1.36 30.12
CA MET A 1 39.34 -1.89 30.38
C MET A 1 38.37 -0.80 29.94
N GLN A 2 37.59 -1.01 28.91
CA GLN A 2 36.55 -0.05 28.53
C GLN A 2 35.45 -0.11 29.61
N GLU A 3 35.18 1.02 30.26
CA GLU A 3 34.02 1.15 31.14
C GLU A 3 32.75 0.78 30.38
N SER A 4 31.88 -0.05 30.99
CA SER A 4 30.64 -0.46 30.38
C SER A 4 29.70 0.73 30.20
N VAL A 5 28.86 0.68 29.13
CA VAL A 5 27.82 1.73 28.88
C VAL A 5 26.91 1.90 30.10
N MET A 6 26.62 0.82 30.82
CA MET A 6 25.84 0.84 32.06
C MET A 6 26.55 1.61 33.22
N GLN A 7 27.87 1.49 33.31
CA GLN A 7 28.63 2.25 34.32
C GLN A 7 28.52 3.76 34.07
N ARG A 8 28.69 4.18 32.80
CA ARG A 8 28.53 5.60 32.42
C ARG A 8 27.11 6.14 32.60
N MET A 9 26.07 5.28 32.40
CA MET A 9 24.69 5.64 32.70
C MET A 9 24.43 5.80 34.20
N TRP A 10 25.01 4.94 35.02
CA TRP A 10 24.92 5.04 36.49
C TRP A 10 25.65 6.27 37.02
N ASP A 11 26.81 6.57 36.49
CA ASP A 11 27.63 7.73 36.92
C ASP A 11 26.97 9.07 36.55
N SER A 12 26.05 9.11 35.61
CA SER A 12 25.26 10.30 35.22
C SER A 12 23.85 10.34 35.83
N ALA A 13 23.38 9.27 36.47
CA ALA A 13 22.00 9.16 36.96
C ALA A 13 21.61 10.21 38.02
N HIS A 14 22.58 10.72 38.78
CA HIS A 14 22.36 11.76 39.78
C HIS A 14 22.14 13.16 39.16
N LEU A 15 22.41 13.35 37.86
CA LEU A 15 22.19 14.61 37.12
C LEU A 15 20.79 14.73 36.53
N SER A 16 19.95 13.70 36.64
CA SER A 16 18.63 13.65 36.00
C SER A 16 17.48 13.72 37.02
N GLY A 17 16.33 14.23 36.60
CA GLY A 17 15.12 14.27 37.39
C GLY A 17 15.08 15.37 38.45
N GLY A 18 14.55 15.07 39.64
CA GLY A 18 14.34 16.03 40.71
C GLY A 18 15.63 16.65 41.32
N ASN A 19 16.78 16.09 41.00
CA ASN A 19 18.07 16.57 41.52
C ASN A 19 18.74 17.61 40.62
N ALA A 20 18.26 17.83 39.39
CA ALA A 20 18.88 18.72 38.43
C ALA A 20 19.05 20.16 38.96
N ALA A 21 18.02 20.71 39.60
CA ALA A 21 18.07 22.07 40.19
C ALA A 21 19.08 22.19 41.32
N TYR A 22 19.22 21.16 42.12
CA TYR A 22 20.21 21.15 43.21
C TYR A 22 21.66 21.04 42.70
N VAL A 23 21.88 20.26 41.71
CA VAL A 23 23.19 20.11 41.05
C VAL A 23 23.56 21.39 40.31
N GLU A 24 22.60 22.06 39.66
CA GLU A 24 22.80 23.36 39.01
C GLU A 24 23.19 24.44 40.02
N GLU A 25 22.54 24.49 41.18
CA GLU A 25 22.86 25.42 42.25
C GLU A 25 24.31 25.20 42.79
N LEU A 26 24.72 23.96 42.98
CA LEU A 26 26.08 23.61 43.38
C LEU A 26 27.09 23.96 42.26
N TYR A 27 26.75 23.79 40.99
CA TYR A 27 27.62 24.16 39.89
C TYR A 27 27.80 25.68 39.77
N GLU A 28 26.76 26.46 40.00
CA GLU A 28 26.86 27.91 40.07
C GLU A 28 27.74 28.39 41.24
N LEU A 29 27.63 27.77 42.40
CA LEU A 29 28.52 28.03 43.55
C LEU A 29 29.97 27.68 43.20
N TYR A 30 30.22 26.58 42.53
CA TYR A 30 31.53 26.15 42.06
C TYR A 30 32.13 27.15 41.06
N LEU A 31 31.34 27.68 40.11
CA LEU A 31 31.79 28.70 39.16
C LEU A 31 32.19 30.00 39.85
N HIS A 32 31.57 30.32 40.99
CA HIS A 32 31.87 31.55 41.76
C HIS A 32 33.05 31.37 42.73
N ASP A 33 33.11 30.28 43.45
CA ASP A 33 34.21 29.86 44.30
C ASP A 33 34.31 28.34 44.38
N PRO A 34 35.30 27.72 43.72
CA PRO A 34 35.47 26.26 43.73
C PRO A 34 35.61 25.64 45.13
N ASN A 35 35.94 26.43 46.14
CA ASN A 35 36.04 25.94 47.51
C ASN A 35 34.74 26.03 48.30
N ALA A 36 33.74 26.67 47.78
CA ALA A 36 32.42 26.79 48.41
C ALA A 36 31.54 25.50 48.25
N VAL A 37 31.98 24.51 47.49
CA VAL A 37 31.26 23.25 47.33
C VAL A 37 31.98 22.06 47.93
N PRO A 38 31.29 21.00 48.39
CA PRO A 38 31.90 19.79 48.92
C PRO A 38 32.96 19.18 48.00
N GLU A 39 33.98 18.56 48.55
CA GLU A 39 35.15 18.05 47.82
C GLU A 39 34.77 17.03 46.73
N GLU A 40 33.72 16.24 46.97
CA GLU A 40 33.18 15.27 46.00
C GLU A 40 32.65 15.98 44.75
N TRP A 41 31.86 17.04 44.92
CA TRP A 41 31.30 17.84 43.83
C TRP A 41 32.36 18.67 43.11
N ARG A 42 33.34 19.18 43.83
CA ARG A 42 34.48 19.89 43.26
C ARG A 42 35.24 19.00 42.31
N THR A 43 35.55 17.77 42.72
CA THR A 43 36.26 16.79 41.91
C THR A 43 35.46 16.37 40.71
N TYR A 44 34.13 16.31 40.85
CA TYR A 44 33.22 16.00 39.74
C TYR A 44 33.20 17.13 38.71
N PHE A 45 32.98 18.37 39.13
CA PHE A 45 32.90 19.53 38.23
C PHE A 45 34.23 19.82 37.50
N GLN A 46 35.36 19.55 38.10
CA GLN A 46 36.68 19.65 37.46
C GLN A 46 36.87 18.67 36.29
N LYS A 47 36.14 17.57 36.25
CA LYS A 47 36.22 16.55 35.22
C LYS A 47 35.23 16.78 34.07
N LEU A 48 34.33 17.74 34.16
CA LEU A 48 33.41 18.07 33.10
C LEU A 48 34.15 18.58 31.84
N PRO A 49 33.84 18.09 30.66
CA PRO A 49 34.49 18.54 29.44
C PRO A 49 34.10 19.99 29.14
N VAL A 50 35.07 20.89 29.06
CA VAL A 50 34.86 22.28 28.60
C VAL A 50 34.62 22.23 27.08
N SER A 51 33.39 22.50 26.63
CA SER A 51 33.04 22.55 25.21
C SER A 51 33.61 23.84 24.62
N GLY A 52 34.62 23.70 23.75
CA GLY A 52 35.01 24.70 22.73
C GLY A 52 35.64 25.99 23.28
N GLY A 53 36.99 26.04 23.33
CA GLY A 53 37.81 27.24 23.21
C GLY A 53 37.64 28.34 24.26
N ALA A 54 38.51 28.35 25.25
CA ALA A 54 39.01 29.51 26.04
C ALA A 54 38.04 30.61 26.55
N ALA A 55 36.77 30.30 26.79
CA ALA A 55 35.90 31.17 27.58
C ALA A 55 35.45 30.42 28.84
N ALA A 56 35.63 31.01 30.02
CA ALA A 56 35.08 30.46 31.25
C ALA A 56 33.58 30.33 31.14
N ASP A 57 33.02 29.21 31.62
CA ASP A 57 31.56 28.99 31.63
C ASP A 57 30.87 30.10 32.45
N VAL A 58 29.66 30.50 32.02
CA VAL A 58 28.92 31.64 32.59
C VAL A 58 27.72 31.10 33.35
N SER A 59 27.56 31.52 34.61
CA SER A 59 26.44 31.08 35.44
C SER A 59 25.09 31.50 34.86
N HIS A 60 24.10 30.62 34.91
CA HIS A 60 22.73 30.89 34.43
C HIS A 60 22.07 32.02 35.19
N SER A 61 22.40 32.22 36.49
CA SER A 61 21.93 33.33 37.29
C SER A 61 22.38 34.68 36.70
N THR A 62 23.63 34.79 36.24
CA THR A 62 24.15 35.98 35.56
C THR A 62 23.41 36.27 34.26
N ILE A 63 23.14 35.28 33.49
CA ILE A 63 22.38 35.41 32.22
C ILE A 63 20.93 35.83 32.50
N ARG A 64 20.29 35.21 33.50
CA ARG A 64 18.92 35.56 33.91
C ARG A 64 18.84 37.02 34.43
N ASP A 65 19.79 37.45 35.24
CA ASP A 65 19.84 38.80 35.77
C ASP A 65 20.08 39.84 34.69
N HIS A 66 20.86 39.48 33.67
CA HIS A 66 21.03 40.30 32.46
C HIS A 66 19.70 40.47 31.70
N PHE A 67 18.93 39.41 31.51
CA PHE A 67 17.59 39.51 30.91
C PHE A 67 16.60 40.28 31.77
N VAL A 68 16.66 40.15 33.09
CA VAL A 68 15.84 40.93 34.00
C VAL A 68 16.20 42.42 33.94
N LEU A 69 17.49 42.74 33.80
CA LEU A 69 17.96 44.12 33.60
C LEU A 69 17.54 44.68 32.24
N LEU A 70 17.62 43.88 31.18
CA LEU A 70 17.11 44.26 29.87
C LEU A 70 15.61 44.50 29.90
N ALA A 71 14.82 43.65 30.55
CA ALA A 71 13.39 43.83 30.73
C ALA A 71 13.02 45.06 31.54
N LYS A 72 13.82 45.36 32.60
CA LYS A 72 13.64 46.60 33.38
C LYS A 72 14.04 47.86 32.63
N ASN A 73 15.08 47.78 31.80
CA ASN A 73 15.53 48.90 30.95
C ASN A 73 14.56 49.18 29.78
N GLN A 74 13.93 48.17 29.23
CA GLN A 74 12.86 48.38 28.22
C GLN A 74 11.64 49.13 28.76
N ARG A 75 11.39 49.06 30.09
CA ARG A 75 10.30 49.86 30.73
C ARG A 75 10.68 51.32 30.98
N ARG A 76 11.91 51.77 30.70
CA ARG A 76 12.37 53.13 30.94
C ARG A 76 12.71 53.97 29.71
N ALA A 77 12.58 53.43 28.51
CA ALA A 77 12.62 54.23 27.31
C ALA A 77 11.25 54.92 27.17
N GLN A 78 11.10 56.12 27.67
CA GLN A 78 9.97 57.01 27.34
C GLN A 78 10.09 57.32 25.85
N PRO A 79 9.03 57.09 25.06
CA PRO A 79 9.05 57.52 23.68
C PRO A 79 8.95 59.06 23.67
N ALA A 80 9.82 59.67 22.85
CA ALA A 80 9.69 61.04 22.46
C ALA A 80 8.29 61.25 21.84
N SER A 81 7.59 62.27 22.27
CA SER A 81 6.26 62.64 21.86
C SER A 81 6.19 62.90 20.37
N ALA A 82 5.65 61.95 19.63
CA ALA A 82 4.99 62.20 18.33
C ALA A 82 4.06 60.98 18.02
N GLY A 83 2.75 61.16 18.17
CA GLY A 83 1.76 60.29 17.60
C GLY A 83 1.23 59.16 18.50
N SER A 84 0.47 59.43 19.55
CA SER A 84 -0.25 58.42 20.34
C SER A 84 -1.35 57.69 19.57
N VAL A 85 -1.74 58.16 18.40
CA VAL A 85 -2.69 57.49 17.50
C VAL A 85 -2.09 56.32 16.72
N SER A 86 -0.76 56.37 16.43
CA SER A 86 0.00 55.35 15.68
C SER A 86 0.16 54.03 16.48
N SER A 87 0.45 54.11 17.78
CA SER A 87 0.78 52.88 18.57
C SER A 87 -0.43 51.95 18.84
N GLU A 88 -1.63 52.50 18.96
CA GLU A 88 -2.84 51.72 19.22
C GLU A 88 -3.33 51.06 17.91
N HIS A 89 -3.33 51.80 16.82
CA HIS A 89 -3.66 51.27 15.50
C HIS A 89 -2.68 50.15 15.08
N GLU A 90 -1.37 50.30 15.32
CA GLU A 90 -0.37 49.26 15.02
C GLU A 90 -0.58 47.99 15.84
N LYS A 91 -0.97 48.13 17.12
CA LYS A 91 -1.34 46.96 17.95
C LYS A 91 -2.55 46.25 17.37
N LYS A 92 -3.62 46.98 17.01
CA LYS A 92 -4.83 46.43 16.43
C LYS A 92 -4.53 45.78 15.04
N GLN A 93 -3.62 46.38 14.27
CA GLN A 93 -3.16 45.78 13.01
C GLN A 93 -2.56 44.38 13.20
N VAL A 94 -1.73 44.16 14.24
CA VAL A 94 -1.20 42.87 14.59
C VAL A 94 -2.32 41.88 14.94
N GLU A 95 -3.33 42.36 15.69
CA GLU A 95 -4.47 41.53 16.09
C GLU A 95 -5.33 41.12 14.88
N VAL A 96 -5.50 42.00 13.89
CA VAL A 96 -6.17 41.64 12.62
C VAL A 96 -5.42 40.58 11.87
N LEU A 97 -4.08 40.62 11.78
CA LEU A 97 -3.29 39.58 11.17
C LEU A 97 -3.41 38.22 11.91
N ARG A 98 -3.46 38.27 13.25
CA ARG A 98 -3.74 37.10 14.06
C ARG A 98 -5.12 36.48 13.81
N LEU A 99 -6.16 37.34 13.69
CA LEU A 99 -7.50 36.92 13.33
C LEU A 99 -7.52 36.23 11.96
N ILE A 100 -6.83 36.78 10.96
CA ILE A 100 -6.71 36.15 9.63
C ILE A 100 -6.11 34.72 9.77
N GLN A 101 -5.02 34.57 10.51
CA GLN A 101 -4.40 33.27 10.72
C GLN A 101 -5.32 32.32 11.50
N ALA A 102 -6.09 32.78 12.46
CA ALA A 102 -7.05 31.96 13.18
C ALA A 102 -8.13 31.37 12.26
N TYR A 103 -8.68 32.18 11.35
CA TYR A 103 -9.66 31.70 10.36
C TYR A 103 -9.03 30.67 9.39
N ARG A 104 -7.80 30.88 8.94
CA ARG A 104 -7.05 29.92 8.10
C ARG A 104 -6.84 28.59 8.80
N MET A 105 -6.61 28.62 10.12
CA MET A 105 -6.31 27.41 10.93
C MET A 105 -7.58 26.70 11.44
N ARG A 106 -8.64 27.45 11.75
CA ARG A 106 -9.80 26.94 12.50
C ARG A 106 -11.15 27.22 11.87
N GLY A 107 -11.22 27.98 10.77
CA GLY A 107 -12.49 28.30 10.12
C GLY A 107 -13.30 27.07 9.73
N HIS A 108 -12.61 25.96 9.37
CA HIS A 108 -13.25 24.68 9.05
C HIS A 108 -14.09 24.10 10.21
N GLN A 109 -13.77 24.44 11.46
CA GLN A 109 -14.49 23.92 12.63
C GLN A 109 -15.92 24.51 12.77
N VAL A 110 -16.16 25.67 12.19
CA VAL A 110 -17.48 26.32 12.18
C VAL A 110 -18.13 26.36 10.81
N ALA A 111 -17.50 25.73 9.81
CA ALA A 111 -18.05 25.65 8.47
C ALA A 111 -19.36 24.82 8.44
N GLN A 112 -20.26 25.17 7.57
CA GLN A 112 -21.60 24.56 7.40
C GLN A 112 -21.47 23.26 6.58
N LEU A 113 -20.81 22.27 7.14
CA LEU A 113 -20.44 21.07 6.44
C LEU A 113 -21.52 19.98 6.45
N ASP A 114 -22.35 19.93 7.51
CA ASP A 114 -23.36 18.89 7.68
C ASP A 114 -24.66 19.24 6.93
N PRO A 115 -25.04 18.50 5.87
CA PRO A 115 -26.28 18.75 5.15
C PRO A 115 -27.55 18.56 6.01
N LEU A 116 -27.44 17.79 7.10
CA LEU A 116 -28.56 17.54 8.01
C LEU A 116 -28.63 18.60 9.13
N GLY A 117 -27.55 19.34 9.38
CA GLY A 117 -27.48 20.36 10.45
C GLY A 117 -27.61 19.74 11.86
N LEU A 118 -27.18 18.49 12.06
CA LEU A 118 -27.25 17.79 13.35
C LEU A 118 -25.98 17.97 14.17
N GLN A 119 -24.83 18.21 13.52
CA GLN A 119 -23.56 18.44 14.20
C GLN A 119 -23.51 19.87 14.75
N GLN A 120 -23.49 20.02 16.07
CA GLN A 120 -23.25 21.27 16.74
C GLN A 120 -21.83 21.27 17.29
N ARG A 121 -20.94 22.05 16.69
CA ARG A 121 -19.58 22.26 17.18
C ARG A 121 -19.50 23.61 17.90
N PRO A 122 -18.88 23.67 19.10
CA PRO A 122 -18.64 24.93 19.75
C PRO A 122 -17.67 25.78 18.90
N ALA A 123 -18.01 27.02 18.65
CA ALA A 123 -17.12 27.91 17.91
C ALA A 123 -15.85 28.18 18.74
N PRO A 124 -14.64 27.98 18.16
CA PRO A 124 -13.39 28.32 18.83
C PRO A 124 -13.38 29.82 19.18
N ALA A 125 -12.92 30.14 20.39
CA ALA A 125 -12.80 31.52 20.85
C ALA A 125 -11.93 32.40 19.93
N ASP A 126 -10.95 31.79 19.29
CA ASP A 126 -10.00 32.41 18.35
C ASP A 126 -10.68 32.95 17.08
N LEU A 127 -11.93 32.59 16.78
CA LEU A 127 -12.68 33.12 15.63
C LEU A 127 -13.51 34.36 16.01
N ALA A 128 -13.61 34.68 17.28
CA ALA A 128 -14.35 35.85 17.74
C ALA A 128 -13.47 37.09 17.73
N ILE A 129 -13.95 38.20 17.13
CA ILE A 129 -13.25 39.49 17.04
C ILE A 129 -12.79 39.99 18.41
N ASN A 130 -13.68 39.89 19.41
CA ASN A 130 -13.39 40.35 20.76
C ASN A 130 -12.26 39.58 21.48
N ASN A 131 -11.85 38.45 20.99
CA ASN A 131 -10.68 37.72 21.51
C ASN A 131 -9.34 38.43 21.22
N TYR A 132 -9.34 39.43 20.33
CA TYR A 132 -8.17 40.15 19.82
C TYR A 132 -8.07 41.59 20.25
N ALA A 133 -8.73 41.96 21.32
CA ALA A 133 -8.83 43.37 21.74
C ALA A 133 -9.39 44.30 20.62
N LEU A 134 -10.18 43.73 19.69
CA LEU A 134 -10.92 44.40 18.67
C LEU A 134 -12.41 44.48 19.09
N THR A 135 -13.07 45.55 18.79
CA THR A 135 -14.46 45.82 19.23
C THR A 135 -15.33 46.17 18.02
N ASP A 136 -16.64 46.22 18.22
CA ASP A 136 -17.59 46.67 17.18
C ASP A 136 -17.29 48.09 16.68
N ALA A 137 -16.66 48.94 17.52
CA ALA A 137 -16.24 50.29 17.10
C ALA A 137 -15.09 50.28 16.08
N ASP A 138 -14.34 49.13 15.96
CA ASP A 138 -13.22 48.99 15.04
C ASP A 138 -13.69 48.46 13.67
N LEU A 139 -14.94 48.02 13.53
CA LEU A 139 -15.44 47.36 12.32
C LEU A 139 -15.26 48.20 11.04
N ASP A 140 -15.38 49.51 11.16
CA ASP A 140 -15.26 50.43 10.02
C ASP A 140 -13.83 51.04 9.94
N THR A 141 -12.93 50.65 10.83
CA THR A 141 -11.52 51.05 10.77
C THR A 141 -10.78 50.26 9.68
N VAL A 142 -9.97 50.99 8.89
CA VAL A 142 -9.20 50.42 7.78
C VAL A 142 -7.88 49.84 8.30
N PHE A 143 -7.61 48.60 7.94
CA PHE A 143 -6.37 47.85 8.25
C PHE A 143 -5.70 47.32 6.97
N ARG A 144 -4.41 47.04 7.05
CA ARG A 144 -3.72 46.34 5.97
C ARG A 144 -4.16 44.87 5.97
N THR A 145 -4.42 44.35 4.80
CA THR A 145 -4.88 42.94 4.63
C THR A 145 -3.75 41.94 4.76
N GLY A 146 -2.49 42.36 4.78
CA GLY A 146 -1.34 41.50 4.82
C GLY A 146 -1.24 40.66 3.52
N ASP A 147 -1.20 39.36 3.69
CA ASP A 147 -1.15 38.37 2.60
C ASP A 147 -2.54 37.78 2.25
N LEU A 148 -3.62 38.36 2.81
CA LEU A 148 -5.01 37.95 2.49
C LEU A 148 -5.35 38.35 1.03
N ALA A 149 -5.61 37.35 0.19
CA ALA A 149 -5.78 37.52 -1.26
C ALA A 149 -7.18 38.00 -1.62
N MET A 150 -7.58 39.22 -1.14
CA MET A 150 -8.90 39.83 -1.45
C MET A 150 -8.84 40.92 -2.52
N GLY A 151 -7.71 41.09 -3.21
CA GLY A 151 -7.53 42.07 -4.28
C GLY A 151 -7.40 43.54 -3.81
N LYS A 152 -7.16 43.77 -2.53
CA LYS A 152 -6.98 45.07 -1.89
C LYS A 152 -5.89 44.97 -0.84
N ASP A 153 -4.96 45.91 -0.77
CA ASP A 153 -3.91 45.98 0.27
C ASP A 153 -4.45 46.52 1.60
N GLN A 154 -5.60 47.17 1.58
CA GLN A 154 -6.28 47.73 2.75
C GLN A 154 -7.80 47.52 2.64
N ALA A 155 -8.42 47.21 3.75
CA ALA A 155 -9.88 47.04 3.86
C ALA A 155 -10.34 47.32 5.30
N THR A 156 -11.63 47.59 5.49
CA THR A 156 -12.19 47.69 6.82
C THR A 156 -12.16 46.32 7.53
N LEU A 157 -12.12 46.32 8.86
CA LEU A 157 -12.22 45.08 9.64
C LEU A 157 -13.49 44.29 9.27
N ARG A 158 -14.60 44.98 9.00
CA ARG A 158 -15.84 44.36 8.54
C ARG A 158 -15.67 43.62 7.23
N GLU A 159 -15.02 44.21 6.23
CA GLU A 159 -14.75 43.58 4.92
C GLU A 159 -13.80 42.37 5.08
N ILE A 160 -12.75 42.53 5.91
CA ILE A 160 -11.79 41.44 6.20
C ILE A 160 -12.54 40.28 6.87
N HIS A 161 -13.30 40.57 7.94
CA HIS A 161 -14.00 39.51 8.68
C HIS A 161 -15.07 38.83 7.81
N GLN A 162 -15.81 39.58 7.01
CA GLN A 162 -16.76 39.00 6.05
C GLN A 162 -16.05 38.11 5.03
N ALA A 163 -14.93 38.55 4.46
CA ALA A 163 -14.15 37.74 3.51
C ALA A 163 -13.64 36.43 4.13
N LEU A 164 -13.18 36.48 5.39
CA LEU A 164 -12.75 35.29 6.12
C LEU A 164 -13.89 34.30 6.38
N GLN A 165 -15.05 34.82 6.83
CA GLN A 165 -16.24 33.98 7.04
C GLN A 165 -16.74 33.37 5.72
N GLU A 166 -16.74 34.14 4.64
CA GLU A 166 -17.15 33.65 3.33
C GLU A 166 -16.22 32.58 2.79
N THR A 167 -14.91 32.70 3.03
CA THR A 167 -13.91 31.79 2.54
C THR A 167 -13.86 30.47 3.34
N TYR A 168 -13.88 30.58 4.68
CA TYR A 168 -13.52 29.45 5.56
C TYR A 168 -14.68 28.86 6.37
N CYS A 169 -15.85 29.50 6.40
CA CYS A 169 -16.94 29.09 7.29
C CYS A 169 -18.26 28.77 6.56
N ARG A 170 -18.27 28.76 5.23
CA ARG A 170 -19.46 28.33 4.45
C ARG A 170 -19.46 26.80 4.30
N THR A 171 -19.72 26.32 3.12
CA THR A 171 -19.89 24.90 2.77
C THR A 171 -18.58 24.18 2.46
N ILE A 172 -17.44 24.87 2.60
CA ILE A 172 -16.09 24.33 2.47
C ILE A 172 -15.33 24.57 3.76
N GLY A 173 -14.74 23.51 4.33
CA GLY A 173 -13.74 23.55 5.38
C GLY A 173 -12.38 23.13 4.80
N ALA A 174 -11.36 23.98 4.94
CA ALA A 174 -10.06 23.73 4.34
C ALA A 174 -8.98 23.54 5.42
N GLU A 175 -8.25 22.45 5.33
CA GLU A 175 -7.12 22.15 6.21
C GLU A 175 -5.85 21.98 5.35
N PHE A 176 -4.99 22.98 5.35
CA PHE A 176 -3.71 22.97 4.64
C PHE A 176 -2.59 23.70 5.39
N THR A 177 -2.89 24.29 6.54
CA THR A 177 -1.90 25.05 7.32
C THR A 177 -0.84 24.17 7.97
N HIS A 178 -1.10 22.86 8.08
CA HIS A 178 -0.14 21.85 8.54
C HIS A 178 0.93 21.48 7.50
N ILE A 179 0.77 21.90 6.25
CA ILE A 179 1.78 21.69 5.19
C ILE A 179 2.98 22.58 5.47
N VAL A 180 4.19 21.98 5.54
CA VAL A 180 5.43 22.73 5.84
C VAL A 180 5.89 23.56 4.64
N ASP A 181 5.67 23.08 3.42
CA ASP A 181 6.04 23.77 2.19
C ASP A 181 5.23 25.05 1.99
N SER A 182 5.91 26.20 1.97
CA SER A 182 5.30 27.52 1.82
C SER A 182 4.63 27.73 0.47
N ASP A 183 5.22 27.18 -0.60
CA ASP A 183 4.68 27.35 -1.96
C ASP A 183 3.33 26.64 -2.10
N GLN A 184 3.21 25.45 -1.54
CA GLN A 184 1.95 24.71 -1.50
C GLN A 184 0.89 25.44 -0.68
N ARG A 185 1.24 25.96 0.53
CA ARG A 185 0.30 26.74 1.34
C ARG A 185 -0.17 28.02 0.61
N ASN A 186 0.76 28.80 0.06
CA ASN A 186 0.46 30.02 -0.66
C ASN A 186 -0.39 29.75 -1.90
N TRP A 187 -0.17 28.63 -2.58
CA TRP A 187 -0.96 28.20 -3.71
C TRP A 187 -2.45 28.04 -3.36
N PHE A 188 -2.76 27.46 -2.20
CA PHE A 188 -4.14 27.34 -1.70
C PHE A 188 -4.70 28.70 -1.26
N LEU A 189 -3.93 29.48 -0.49
CA LEU A 189 -4.36 30.81 -0.04
C LEU A 189 -4.84 31.68 -1.21
N GLN A 190 -4.04 31.78 -2.27
CA GLN A 190 -4.36 32.56 -3.44
C GLN A 190 -5.66 32.10 -4.13
N ARG A 191 -5.86 30.79 -4.26
CA ARG A 191 -7.03 30.24 -4.96
C ARG A 191 -8.32 30.25 -4.16
N LEU A 192 -8.22 30.09 -2.85
CA LEU A 192 -9.39 30.11 -1.98
C LEU A 192 -9.84 31.52 -1.68
N GLU A 193 -8.92 32.41 -1.27
CA GLU A 193 -9.22 33.74 -0.77
C GLU A 193 -9.62 34.69 -1.90
N SER A 194 -9.01 34.59 -3.09
CA SER A 194 -9.33 35.44 -4.24
C SER A 194 -10.78 35.33 -4.72
N VAL A 195 -11.36 34.13 -4.56
CA VAL A 195 -12.77 33.86 -4.94
C VAL A 195 -13.68 33.67 -3.71
N ARG A 196 -13.15 33.90 -2.49
CA ARG A 196 -13.85 33.72 -1.21
C ARG A 196 -14.50 32.32 -1.09
N GLY A 197 -13.80 31.30 -1.52
CA GLY A 197 -14.31 29.93 -1.53
C GLY A 197 -15.47 29.66 -2.50
N ARG A 198 -15.85 30.60 -3.33
CA ARG A 198 -17.02 30.48 -4.21
C ARG A 198 -16.78 31.13 -5.59
N PRO A 199 -16.13 30.43 -6.53
CA PRO A 199 -15.97 30.93 -7.90
C PRO A 199 -17.32 31.02 -8.61
N SER A 200 -17.42 31.88 -9.63
CA SER A 200 -18.59 31.95 -10.50
C SER A 200 -18.47 30.93 -11.62
N PHE A 201 -19.51 30.11 -11.80
CA PHE A 201 -19.59 29.13 -12.89
C PHE A 201 -20.58 29.62 -13.97
N SER A 202 -20.28 29.25 -15.22
CA SER A 202 -21.17 29.58 -16.35
C SER A 202 -22.49 28.80 -16.28
N PRO A 203 -23.57 29.30 -16.94
CA PRO A 203 -24.85 28.59 -17.01
C PRO A 203 -24.71 27.14 -17.56
N GLU A 204 -23.79 26.92 -18.50
CA GLU A 204 -23.56 25.63 -19.12
C GLU A 204 -23.00 24.64 -18.09
N ILE A 205 -21.99 25.04 -17.29
CA ILE A 205 -21.41 24.24 -16.22
C ILE A 205 -22.49 23.91 -15.17
N LYS A 206 -23.29 24.89 -14.78
CA LYS A 206 -24.38 24.67 -13.81
C LYS A 206 -25.45 23.71 -14.35
N SER A 207 -25.83 23.85 -15.62
CA SER A 207 -26.76 22.92 -16.29
C SER A 207 -26.19 21.51 -16.38
N HIS A 208 -24.89 21.37 -16.63
CA HIS A 208 -24.18 20.07 -16.64
C HIS A 208 -24.12 19.42 -15.25
N LEU A 209 -23.83 20.21 -14.20
CA LEU A 209 -23.91 19.70 -12.82
C LEU A 209 -25.29 19.13 -12.50
N LEU A 210 -26.36 19.83 -12.85
CA LEU A 210 -27.72 19.34 -12.66
C LEU A 210 -27.98 18.04 -13.44
N GLU A 211 -27.46 17.92 -14.67
CA GLU A 211 -27.57 16.69 -15.46
C GLU A 211 -26.89 15.51 -14.79
N ARG A 212 -25.69 15.69 -14.23
CA ARG A 212 -24.98 14.64 -13.49
C ARG A 212 -25.69 14.24 -12.20
N LEU A 213 -26.22 15.22 -11.45
CA LEU A 213 -27.04 14.95 -10.26
C LEU A 213 -28.35 14.24 -10.63
N THR A 214 -28.97 14.60 -11.74
CA THR A 214 -30.17 13.93 -12.24
C THR A 214 -29.90 12.48 -12.61
N ALA A 215 -28.74 12.20 -13.20
CA ALA A 215 -28.31 10.84 -13.51
C ALA A 215 -28.06 10.02 -12.22
N ALA A 216 -27.37 10.60 -11.25
CA ALA A 216 -27.09 9.94 -9.97
C ALA A 216 -28.37 9.55 -9.22
N GLU A 217 -29.26 10.53 -9.00
CA GLU A 217 -30.55 10.31 -8.32
C GLU A 217 -31.46 9.39 -9.12
N GLY A 218 -31.54 9.59 -10.44
CA GLY A 218 -32.42 8.84 -11.35
C GLY A 218 -32.14 7.34 -11.31
N LEU A 219 -30.87 6.91 -11.31
CA LEU A 219 -30.50 5.51 -11.21
C LEU A 219 -30.93 4.89 -9.86
N GLU A 220 -30.68 5.60 -8.77
CA GLU A 220 -31.05 5.11 -7.43
C GLU A 220 -32.57 4.96 -7.28
N LYS A 221 -33.34 5.93 -7.75
CA LYS A 221 -34.82 5.86 -7.78
C LYS A 221 -35.30 4.71 -8.65
N TYR A 222 -34.68 4.50 -9.82
CA TYR A 222 -35.01 3.43 -10.73
C TYR A 222 -34.77 2.04 -10.11
N LEU A 223 -33.58 1.82 -9.59
CA LEU A 223 -33.24 0.55 -8.94
C LEU A 223 -34.07 0.30 -7.66
N GLY A 224 -34.34 1.36 -6.89
CA GLY A 224 -35.18 1.26 -5.70
C GLY A 224 -36.61 0.88 -5.99
N THR A 225 -37.14 1.29 -7.14
CA THR A 225 -38.51 0.97 -7.59
C THR A 225 -38.58 -0.43 -8.21
N LYS A 226 -37.61 -0.78 -9.07
CA LYS A 226 -37.62 -2.03 -9.85
C LYS A 226 -37.18 -3.23 -8.99
N TYR A 227 -36.24 -3.01 -8.06
CA TYR A 227 -35.64 -4.08 -7.22
C TYR A 227 -35.68 -3.70 -5.72
N PRO A 228 -36.90 -3.56 -5.13
CA PRO A 228 -37.01 -3.14 -3.74
C PRO A 228 -36.32 -4.14 -2.78
N GLY A 229 -35.65 -3.63 -1.75
CA GLY A 229 -34.97 -4.44 -0.72
C GLY A 229 -33.72 -5.21 -1.18
N THR A 230 -33.41 -5.19 -2.48
CA THR A 230 -32.19 -5.86 -2.97
C THR A 230 -30.95 -5.03 -2.65
N LYS A 231 -29.94 -5.65 -2.04
CA LYS A 231 -28.66 -5.00 -1.69
C LYS A 231 -27.97 -4.40 -2.91
N ARG A 232 -27.72 -3.08 -2.85
CA ARG A 232 -27.01 -2.34 -3.89
C ARG A 232 -26.02 -1.31 -3.33
N PHE A 233 -26.12 -1.01 -2.02
CA PHE A 233 -25.34 0.04 -1.33
C PHE A 233 -25.46 1.40 -2.05
N GLY A 234 -26.68 1.89 -2.15
CA GLY A 234 -27.01 3.08 -2.93
C GLY A 234 -26.30 4.35 -2.50
N LEU A 235 -26.24 5.30 -3.45
CA LEU A 235 -25.57 6.58 -3.29
C LEU A 235 -26.48 7.68 -2.74
N GLU A 236 -27.75 7.37 -2.45
CA GLU A 236 -28.75 8.37 -2.02
C GLU A 236 -28.28 9.19 -0.80
N GLY A 237 -28.18 10.49 -0.98
CA GLY A 237 -27.62 11.46 -0.04
C GLY A 237 -26.17 11.86 -0.30
N GLY A 238 -25.46 11.18 -1.22
CA GLY A 238 -24.11 11.49 -1.67
C GLY A 238 -23.99 11.67 -3.19
N GLU A 239 -25.06 12.04 -3.87
CA GLU A 239 -25.19 12.15 -5.34
C GLU A 239 -24.11 13.02 -5.98
N SER A 240 -23.57 14.01 -5.24
CA SER A 240 -22.48 14.88 -5.70
C SER A 240 -21.17 14.16 -6.01
N LEU A 241 -21.01 12.87 -5.62
CA LEU A 241 -19.88 12.03 -6.06
C LEU A 241 -19.82 11.90 -7.59
N ILE A 242 -20.96 11.84 -8.28
CA ILE A 242 -20.99 11.64 -9.74
C ILE A 242 -20.46 12.86 -10.50
N PRO A 243 -20.93 14.09 -10.26
CA PRO A 243 -20.31 15.27 -10.89
C PRO A 243 -18.85 15.49 -10.42
N LEU A 244 -18.49 15.12 -9.19
CA LEU A 244 -17.11 15.16 -8.71
C LEU A 244 -16.19 14.26 -9.57
N LEU A 245 -16.57 13.02 -9.83
CA LEU A 245 -15.79 12.10 -10.66
C LEU A 245 -15.75 12.56 -12.13
N ASP A 246 -16.84 13.10 -12.64
CA ASP A 246 -16.88 13.67 -13.99
C ASP A 246 -15.85 14.79 -14.13
N GLU A 247 -15.80 15.73 -13.18
CA GLU A 247 -14.79 16.81 -13.19
C GLU A 247 -13.37 16.28 -13.08
N ILE A 248 -13.08 15.30 -12.23
CA ILE A 248 -11.75 14.67 -12.17
C ILE A 248 -11.34 14.17 -13.54
N ILE A 249 -12.23 13.45 -14.23
CA ILE A 249 -11.96 12.86 -15.54
C ILE A 249 -11.73 13.94 -16.60
N GLN A 250 -12.67 14.88 -16.73
CA GLN A 250 -12.62 15.92 -17.77
C GLN A 250 -11.40 16.85 -17.55
N ARG A 251 -11.17 17.26 -16.31
CA ARG A 251 -10.08 18.18 -15.97
C ARG A 251 -8.70 17.53 -16.10
N SER A 252 -8.52 16.29 -15.59
CA SER A 252 -7.25 15.57 -15.75
C SER A 252 -6.95 15.26 -17.21
N GLY A 253 -8.01 14.99 -18.01
CA GLY A 253 -7.88 14.86 -19.44
C GLY A 253 -7.32 16.11 -20.11
N SER A 254 -7.75 17.30 -19.69
CA SER A 254 -7.23 18.58 -20.18
C SER A 254 -5.72 18.74 -19.88
N TYR A 255 -5.21 18.13 -18.81
CA TYR A 255 -3.77 18.05 -18.51
C TYR A 255 -3.03 16.94 -19.29
N GLY A 256 -3.72 16.16 -20.11
CA GLY A 256 -3.10 15.13 -20.95
C GLY A 256 -3.00 13.76 -20.28
N THR A 257 -3.70 13.54 -19.18
CA THR A 257 -3.85 12.20 -18.56
C THR A 257 -4.43 11.22 -19.58
N LYS A 258 -3.95 9.97 -19.58
CA LYS A 258 -4.34 8.91 -20.51
C LYS A 258 -5.09 7.77 -19.84
N GLU A 259 -4.83 7.54 -18.56
CA GLU A 259 -5.49 6.48 -17.79
C GLU A 259 -5.85 6.97 -16.38
N ILE A 260 -7.02 6.55 -15.88
CA ILE A 260 -7.43 6.76 -14.50
C ILE A 260 -7.81 5.40 -13.92
N VAL A 261 -7.19 5.03 -12.81
CA VAL A 261 -7.53 3.81 -12.08
C VAL A 261 -8.26 4.19 -10.80
N ILE A 262 -9.47 3.66 -10.65
CA ILE A 262 -10.33 3.96 -9.49
C ILE A 262 -10.46 2.74 -8.60
N GLY A 263 -10.17 2.90 -7.31
CA GLY A 263 -10.52 1.94 -6.26
C GLY A 263 -11.61 2.51 -5.37
N MET A 264 -12.62 1.71 -5.06
CA MET A 264 -13.70 2.19 -4.18
C MET A 264 -14.38 1.04 -3.45
N ALA A 265 -14.91 1.36 -2.27
CA ALA A 265 -15.84 0.50 -1.55
C ALA A 265 -17.17 0.36 -2.32
N HIS A 266 -18.09 -0.43 -1.78
CA HIS A 266 -19.34 -0.75 -2.47
C HIS A 266 -20.37 0.38 -2.51
N ARG A 267 -20.33 1.37 -1.58
CA ARG A 267 -21.32 2.47 -1.58
C ARG A 267 -21.21 3.35 -2.82
N GLY A 268 -22.31 3.45 -3.57
CA GLY A 268 -22.38 4.19 -4.82
C GLY A 268 -21.69 3.51 -6.01
N ARG A 269 -21.08 2.31 -5.83
CA ARG A 269 -20.30 1.66 -6.88
C ARG A 269 -21.11 1.38 -8.15
N LEU A 270 -22.34 0.88 -8.01
CA LEU A 270 -23.20 0.61 -9.16
C LEU A 270 -23.56 1.91 -9.91
N ASN A 271 -23.73 2.98 -9.19
CA ASN A 271 -23.99 4.30 -9.76
C ASN A 271 -22.77 4.82 -10.54
N VAL A 272 -21.58 4.68 -9.99
CA VAL A 272 -20.31 5.04 -10.66
C VAL A 272 -20.10 4.16 -11.90
N LEU A 273 -20.36 2.85 -11.83
CA LEU A 273 -20.24 1.96 -13.00
C LEU A 273 -21.11 2.40 -14.17
N VAL A 274 -22.36 2.79 -13.90
CA VAL A 274 -23.31 3.22 -14.95
C VAL A 274 -23.07 4.65 -15.40
N ASN A 275 -22.98 5.60 -14.46
CA ASN A 275 -22.98 7.04 -14.75
C ASN A 275 -21.59 7.65 -15.00
N THR A 276 -20.52 6.95 -14.62
CA THR A 276 -19.15 7.41 -14.86
C THR A 276 -18.42 6.53 -15.87
N PHE A 277 -18.47 5.21 -15.69
CA PHE A 277 -17.80 4.26 -16.58
C PHE A 277 -18.62 3.89 -17.83
N GLY A 278 -19.93 4.17 -17.85
CA GLY A 278 -20.79 3.85 -18.97
C GLY A 278 -21.13 2.37 -19.12
N LYS A 279 -21.09 1.59 -18.00
CA LYS A 279 -21.63 0.23 -18.02
C LYS A 279 -23.07 0.27 -18.50
N ASN A 280 -23.46 -0.66 -19.42
CA ASN A 280 -24.82 -0.69 -19.92
C ASN A 280 -25.80 -0.99 -18.76
N PRO A 281 -26.83 -0.17 -18.57
CA PRO A 281 -27.83 -0.43 -17.54
C PRO A 281 -28.50 -1.81 -17.68
N ARG A 282 -28.67 -2.33 -18.90
CA ARG A 282 -29.24 -3.66 -19.15
C ARG A 282 -28.37 -4.75 -18.52
N ASP A 283 -27.06 -4.68 -18.69
CA ASP A 283 -26.14 -5.66 -18.09
C ASP A 283 -26.24 -5.65 -16.57
N LEU A 284 -26.37 -4.44 -15.97
CA LEU A 284 -26.59 -4.32 -14.54
C LEU A 284 -27.95 -4.91 -14.10
N PHE A 285 -29.02 -4.73 -14.88
CA PHE A 285 -30.34 -5.29 -14.56
C PHE A 285 -30.31 -6.82 -14.65
N ASP A 286 -29.61 -7.39 -15.61
CA ASP A 286 -29.41 -8.83 -15.76
C ASP A 286 -28.71 -9.42 -14.50
N GLU A 287 -27.75 -8.71 -13.91
CA GLU A 287 -27.12 -9.11 -12.65
C GLU A 287 -28.11 -9.05 -11.46
N PHE A 288 -29.02 -8.06 -11.43
CA PHE A 288 -30.09 -8.00 -10.42
C PHE A 288 -31.10 -9.16 -10.57
N GLU A 289 -31.30 -9.62 -11.77
CA GLU A 289 -32.18 -10.76 -12.12
C GLU A 289 -31.49 -12.13 -11.91
N GLY A 290 -30.21 -12.12 -11.44
CA GLY A 290 -29.47 -13.34 -11.11
C GLY A 290 -28.91 -14.09 -12.33
N LYS A 291 -28.82 -13.44 -13.50
CA LYS A 291 -28.17 -14.02 -14.67
C LYS A 291 -26.66 -14.12 -14.42
N LYS A 292 -26.11 -15.29 -14.72
CA LYS A 292 -24.67 -15.56 -14.52
C LYS A 292 -23.85 -14.88 -15.61
N VAL A 293 -22.69 -14.33 -15.22
CA VAL A 293 -21.66 -13.90 -16.16
C VAL A 293 -20.96 -15.14 -16.70
N GLU A 294 -20.96 -15.33 -18.02
CA GLU A 294 -20.28 -16.45 -18.66
C GLU A 294 -18.75 -16.34 -18.47
N GLY A 295 -18.08 -17.49 -18.27
CA GLY A 295 -16.62 -17.59 -18.21
C GLY A 295 -16.00 -17.40 -16.82
N LEU A 296 -16.78 -17.15 -15.76
CA LEU A 296 -16.29 -17.15 -14.38
C LEU A 296 -16.69 -18.44 -13.67
N SER A 297 -15.73 -19.09 -13.00
CA SER A 297 -16.00 -20.35 -12.28
C SER A 297 -16.84 -20.15 -11.02
N SER A 298 -16.50 -19.17 -10.20
CA SER A 298 -17.22 -18.86 -8.96
C SER A 298 -18.05 -17.58 -9.08
N GLY A 299 -17.49 -16.54 -9.74
CA GLY A 299 -18.09 -15.22 -9.80
C GLY A 299 -18.03 -14.48 -8.45
N ASP A 300 -18.58 -13.28 -8.42
CA ASP A 300 -18.70 -12.46 -7.22
C ASP A 300 -19.98 -11.61 -7.28
N VAL A 301 -20.33 -10.98 -6.16
CA VAL A 301 -21.51 -10.12 -6.07
C VAL A 301 -21.34 -8.85 -6.93
N LYS A 302 -22.45 -8.33 -7.45
CA LYS A 302 -22.46 -7.21 -8.38
C LYS A 302 -21.72 -5.95 -7.89
N TYR A 303 -21.74 -5.67 -6.60
CA TYR A 303 -21.08 -4.49 -6.02
C TYR A 303 -19.58 -4.67 -5.71
N HIS A 304 -18.97 -5.81 -6.14
CA HIS A 304 -17.53 -6.04 -6.14
C HIS A 304 -16.91 -5.98 -7.54
N GLN A 305 -17.74 -5.98 -8.58
CA GLN A 305 -17.28 -6.05 -9.96
C GLN A 305 -16.44 -4.86 -10.37
N GLY A 306 -15.35 -5.14 -11.09
CA GLY A 306 -14.56 -4.16 -11.79
C GLY A 306 -15.15 -3.87 -13.17
N PHE A 307 -14.66 -2.81 -13.79
CA PHE A 307 -15.06 -2.43 -15.15
C PHE A 307 -13.98 -1.57 -15.81
N SER A 308 -13.92 -1.56 -17.12
CA SER A 308 -13.09 -0.60 -17.83
C SER A 308 -13.79 -0.12 -19.11
N SER A 309 -13.53 1.14 -19.44
CA SER A 309 -14.07 1.80 -20.63
C SER A 309 -13.17 2.97 -21.01
N ASN A 310 -13.42 3.52 -22.19
CA ASN A 310 -12.75 4.74 -22.62
C ASN A 310 -13.78 5.85 -22.79
N VAL A 311 -13.41 7.04 -22.37
CA VAL A 311 -14.25 8.24 -22.48
C VAL A 311 -13.50 9.36 -23.17
N MET A 312 -14.21 10.21 -23.90
CA MET A 312 -13.65 11.39 -24.54
C MET A 312 -13.61 12.57 -23.57
N THR A 313 -12.48 13.26 -23.53
CA THR A 313 -12.26 14.47 -22.74
C THR A 313 -11.73 15.61 -23.65
N PRO A 314 -11.64 16.86 -23.17
CA PRO A 314 -11.03 17.93 -23.94
C PRO A 314 -9.59 17.65 -24.40
N GLY A 315 -8.82 16.88 -23.65
CA GLY A 315 -7.45 16.46 -23.98
C GLY A 315 -7.33 15.15 -24.74
N GLY A 316 -8.48 14.59 -25.20
CA GLY A 316 -8.56 13.36 -25.96
C GLY A 316 -9.10 12.18 -25.14
N GLU A 317 -8.90 10.99 -25.66
CA GLU A 317 -9.39 9.74 -25.08
C GLU A 317 -8.64 9.36 -23.80
N ILE A 318 -9.40 9.00 -22.76
CA ILE A 318 -8.88 8.47 -21.49
C ILE A 318 -9.45 7.07 -21.26
N HIS A 319 -8.59 6.15 -20.83
CA HIS A 319 -8.98 4.84 -20.33
C HIS A 319 -9.32 4.91 -18.84
N LEU A 320 -10.52 4.50 -18.48
CA LEU A 320 -10.98 4.36 -17.11
C LEU A 320 -10.91 2.88 -16.70
N ALA A 321 -10.33 2.57 -15.56
CA ALA A 321 -10.29 1.24 -14.99
C ALA A 321 -10.75 1.26 -13.53
N MET A 322 -11.81 0.52 -13.21
CA MET A 322 -12.24 0.27 -11.84
C MET A 322 -11.68 -1.05 -11.35
N ALA A 323 -10.93 -1.03 -10.27
CA ALA A 323 -10.41 -2.22 -9.64
C ALA A 323 -11.55 -3.08 -9.06
N PHE A 324 -11.41 -4.40 -9.11
CA PHE A 324 -12.26 -5.30 -8.34
C PHE A 324 -12.01 -5.08 -6.86
N ASN A 325 -13.03 -5.28 -6.03
CA ASN A 325 -12.96 -5.00 -4.61
C ASN A 325 -13.64 -6.11 -3.80
N PRO A 326 -13.02 -6.69 -2.77
CA PRO A 326 -13.71 -7.55 -1.81
C PRO A 326 -14.48 -6.70 -0.79
N SER A 327 -15.22 -7.35 0.11
CA SER A 327 -15.89 -6.68 1.23
C SER A 327 -14.91 -6.18 2.32
N HIS A 328 -13.64 -6.56 2.26
CA HIS A 328 -12.57 -6.07 3.14
C HIS A 328 -12.21 -4.66 2.73
N LEU A 329 -12.63 -3.69 3.54
CA LEU A 329 -12.51 -2.27 3.21
C LEU A 329 -11.04 -1.83 3.20
N GLU A 330 -10.72 -0.86 2.35
CA GLU A 330 -9.44 -0.15 2.21
C GLU A 330 -8.32 -0.96 1.53
N ILE A 331 -8.36 -2.28 1.52
CA ILE A 331 -7.30 -3.12 0.94
C ILE A 331 -7.13 -2.94 -0.58
N VAL A 332 -8.13 -2.43 -1.26
CA VAL A 332 -8.05 -2.12 -2.69
C VAL A 332 -7.16 -0.90 -2.99
N SER A 333 -6.97 -0.02 -2.02
CA SER A 333 -6.21 1.23 -2.21
C SER A 333 -4.76 0.98 -2.65
N PRO A 334 -3.93 0.18 -1.95
CA PRO A 334 -2.59 -0.14 -2.42
C PRO A 334 -2.57 -0.98 -3.70
N VAL A 335 -3.61 -1.79 -3.98
CA VAL A 335 -3.75 -2.51 -5.26
C VAL A 335 -3.87 -1.52 -6.43
N VAL A 336 -4.66 -0.44 -6.26
CA VAL A 336 -4.79 0.64 -7.24
C VAL A 336 -3.45 1.33 -7.47
N GLU A 337 -2.74 1.67 -6.40
CA GLU A 337 -1.41 2.32 -6.49
C GLU A 337 -0.43 1.43 -7.29
N GLY A 338 -0.42 0.13 -7.04
CA GLY A 338 0.40 -0.84 -7.78
C GLY A 338 0.03 -0.91 -9.26
N SER A 339 -1.26 -0.96 -9.57
CA SER A 339 -1.75 -0.95 -10.95
C SER A 339 -1.40 0.35 -11.69
N VAL A 340 -1.49 1.50 -11.01
CA VAL A 340 -1.09 2.81 -11.57
C VAL A 340 0.42 2.82 -11.84
N ARG A 341 1.24 2.39 -10.89
CA ARG A 341 2.70 2.36 -11.06
C ARG A 341 3.11 1.48 -12.25
N ALA A 342 2.52 0.29 -12.41
CA ALA A 342 2.78 -0.57 -13.55
C ALA A 342 2.42 0.09 -14.89
N ARG A 343 1.32 0.84 -14.94
CA ARG A 343 0.90 1.60 -16.12
C ARG A 343 1.85 2.76 -16.42
N GLN A 344 2.30 3.48 -15.39
CA GLN A 344 3.30 4.54 -15.52
C GLN A 344 4.62 3.97 -16.04
N ASP A 345 5.09 2.85 -15.50
CA ASP A 345 6.32 2.19 -15.94
C ASP A 345 6.23 1.72 -17.40
N ARG A 346 5.10 1.15 -17.82
CA ARG A 346 4.84 0.76 -19.22
C ARG A 346 4.84 1.94 -20.18
N ARG A 347 4.40 3.12 -19.71
CA ARG A 347 4.33 4.36 -20.52
C ARG A 347 5.57 5.25 -20.40
N CYS A 348 6.57 4.84 -19.65
CA CYS A 348 7.71 5.69 -19.32
C CYS A 348 7.27 7.03 -18.69
N ASP A 349 6.22 7.02 -17.87
CA ASP A 349 5.65 8.17 -17.18
C ASP A 349 6.34 8.39 -15.84
N ALA A 350 7.60 8.85 -15.87
CA ALA A 350 8.40 9.05 -14.66
C ALA A 350 7.86 10.18 -13.75
N VAL A 351 7.08 11.11 -14.30
CA VAL A 351 6.52 12.26 -13.61
C VAL A 351 5.17 11.92 -12.96
N GLY A 352 4.43 10.97 -13.51
CA GLY A 352 3.11 10.57 -13.04
C GLY A 352 1.99 11.47 -13.57
N ASP A 353 2.11 12.01 -14.78
CA ASP A 353 1.09 12.87 -15.41
C ASP A 353 0.05 12.08 -16.21
N LYS A 354 0.49 10.95 -16.80
CA LYS A 354 -0.33 10.20 -17.76
C LYS A 354 -1.27 9.19 -17.10
N VAL A 355 -0.97 8.77 -15.89
CA VAL A 355 -1.81 7.80 -15.15
C VAL A 355 -2.12 8.34 -13.75
N LEU A 356 -3.41 8.45 -13.45
CA LEU A 356 -3.91 9.05 -12.21
C LEU A 356 -4.59 7.99 -11.33
N PRO A 357 -4.17 7.80 -10.06
CA PRO A 357 -4.92 7.03 -9.07
C PRO A 357 -6.03 7.88 -8.42
N VAL A 358 -7.19 7.27 -8.24
CA VAL A 358 -8.31 7.82 -7.45
C VAL A 358 -8.80 6.73 -6.50
N THR A 359 -8.90 7.05 -5.21
CA THR A 359 -9.44 6.13 -4.21
C THR A 359 -10.64 6.73 -3.50
N ILE A 360 -11.68 5.93 -3.30
CA ILE A 360 -12.94 6.36 -2.68
C ILE A 360 -13.20 5.51 -1.45
N HIS A 361 -13.24 6.16 -0.31
CA HIS A 361 -13.25 5.57 1.04
C HIS A 361 -14.59 5.82 1.74
N GLY A 362 -14.91 5.00 2.74
CA GLY A 362 -15.90 5.32 3.76
C GLY A 362 -15.22 5.99 4.96
N ASP A 363 -15.92 6.90 5.64
CA ASP A 363 -15.40 7.65 6.78
C ASP A 363 -14.92 6.76 7.94
N ALA A 364 -15.68 5.77 8.34
CA ALA A 364 -15.27 4.85 9.40
C ALA A 364 -14.08 3.96 9.00
N ALA A 365 -14.02 3.55 7.73
CA ALA A 365 -12.96 2.69 7.24
C ALA A 365 -11.62 3.44 7.11
N VAL A 366 -11.61 4.63 6.55
CA VAL A 366 -10.39 5.44 6.40
C VAL A 366 -9.77 5.81 7.75
N ALA A 367 -10.61 6.00 8.78
CA ALA A 367 -10.15 6.30 10.13
C ALA A 367 -9.61 5.06 10.88
N GLY A 368 -10.16 3.86 10.61
CA GLY A 368 -9.97 2.69 11.45
C GLY A 368 -9.06 1.60 10.88
N GLN A 369 -8.90 1.50 9.56
CA GLN A 369 -8.12 0.42 8.92
C GLN A 369 -6.64 0.77 8.83
N GLY A 370 -5.76 -0.08 9.42
CA GLY A 370 -4.31 0.16 9.46
C GLY A 370 -3.65 0.28 8.08
N VAL A 371 -4.15 -0.45 7.08
CA VAL A 371 -3.65 -0.39 5.69
C VAL A 371 -3.77 1.00 5.06
N VAL A 372 -4.67 1.84 5.56
CA VAL A 372 -4.78 3.25 5.14
C VAL A 372 -3.51 4.02 5.48
N MET A 373 -3.04 3.91 6.73
CA MET A 373 -1.79 4.53 7.18
C MET A 373 -0.58 4.03 6.38
N GLU A 374 -0.50 2.73 6.15
CA GLU A 374 0.55 2.12 5.31
C GLU A 374 0.51 2.69 3.88
N THR A 375 -0.68 2.77 3.27
CA THR A 375 -0.86 3.31 1.92
C THR A 375 -0.48 4.80 1.82
N PHE A 376 -0.79 5.60 2.83
CA PHE A 376 -0.34 6.99 2.88
C PHE A 376 1.20 7.08 2.95
N GLN A 377 1.87 6.21 3.74
CA GLN A 377 3.33 6.20 3.81
C GLN A 377 4.00 5.78 2.49
N MET A 378 3.34 4.98 1.65
CA MET A 378 3.83 4.62 0.31
C MET A 378 3.96 5.82 -0.63
N SER A 379 3.10 6.82 -0.49
CA SER A 379 2.74 7.81 -1.52
C SER A 379 3.92 8.58 -2.10
N GLN A 380 5.00 8.78 -1.34
CA GLN A 380 6.21 9.51 -1.77
C GLN A 380 7.47 8.66 -1.73
N THR A 381 7.38 7.39 -1.35
CA THR A 381 8.55 6.50 -1.30
C THR A 381 8.97 6.08 -2.72
N ARG A 382 10.25 5.90 -2.93
CA ARG A 382 10.86 5.63 -4.25
C ARG A 382 10.23 4.43 -4.97
N ALA A 383 9.95 3.37 -4.23
CA ALA A 383 9.41 2.13 -4.79
C ALA A 383 7.96 2.25 -5.26
N TYR A 384 7.16 3.10 -4.60
CA TYR A 384 5.71 3.02 -4.65
C TYR A 384 5.02 4.31 -5.09
N ARG A 385 5.73 5.44 -5.16
CA ARG A 385 5.14 6.73 -5.57
C ARG A 385 4.48 6.65 -6.94
N THR A 386 3.31 7.29 -7.06
CA THR A 386 2.51 7.38 -8.29
C THR A 386 2.28 8.81 -8.76
N GLY A 387 2.91 9.79 -8.11
CA GLY A 387 2.72 11.21 -8.38
C GLY A 387 1.47 11.79 -7.71
N GLY A 388 1.07 11.19 -6.58
CA GLY A 388 -0.07 11.63 -5.77
C GLY A 388 -1.40 11.01 -6.16
N THR A 389 -2.24 10.78 -5.17
CA THR A 389 -3.58 10.17 -5.28
C THR A 389 -4.64 11.18 -4.88
N ILE A 390 -5.72 11.27 -5.66
CA ILE A 390 -6.93 11.99 -5.23
C ILE A 390 -7.75 11.00 -4.39
N ARG A 391 -7.90 11.30 -3.10
CA ARG A 391 -8.62 10.46 -2.14
C ARG A 391 -9.93 11.12 -1.78
N ILE A 392 -11.04 10.41 -1.98
CA ILE A 392 -12.39 10.91 -1.73
C ILE A 392 -12.98 10.09 -0.59
N VAL A 393 -13.46 10.74 0.44
CA VAL A 393 -14.16 10.08 1.54
C VAL A 393 -15.67 10.36 1.40
N ILE A 394 -16.46 9.32 1.16
CA ILE A 394 -17.93 9.42 1.25
C ILE A 394 -18.28 9.39 2.73
N ASN A 395 -18.34 10.57 3.33
CA ASN A 395 -18.59 10.74 4.75
C ASN A 395 -20.10 10.88 5.02
N ASN A 396 -20.76 9.76 5.21
CA ASN A 396 -22.20 9.76 5.52
C ASN A 396 -22.49 9.85 7.02
N GLN A 397 -21.47 10.13 7.84
CA GLN A 397 -21.55 10.44 9.27
C GLN A 397 -22.05 9.27 10.15
N VAL A 398 -22.03 8.05 9.60
CA VAL A 398 -22.40 6.84 10.33
C VAL A 398 -21.66 5.63 9.78
N GLY A 399 -20.82 4.99 10.59
CA GLY A 399 -20.09 3.76 10.24
C GLY A 399 -20.92 2.54 10.61
N PHE A 400 -21.58 1.89 9.65
CA PHE A 400 -22.55 0.82 9.87
C PHE A 400 -23.69 1.30 10.79
N THR A 401 -23.61 1.12 12.11
CA THR A 401 -24.54 1.62 13.14
C THR A 401 -23.91 2.60 14.12
N THR A 402 -22.60 2.87 14.00
CA THR A 402 -21.87 3.75 14.89
C THR A 402 -21.88 5.18 14.34
N ASN A 403 -22.49 6.13 15.05
CA ASN A 403 -22.60 7.52 14.66
C ASN A 403 -22.05 8.52 15.69
N LYS A 404 -21.78 8.05 16.91
CA LYS A 404 -21.15 8.88 17.93
C LYS A 404 -19.64 8.94 17.71
N GLN A 405 -19.08 10.13 17.73
CA GLN A 405 -17.63 10.31 17.54
C GLN A 405 -16.81 9.60 18.62
N GLU A 406 -17.27 9.63 19.87
CA GLU A 406 -16.63 8.96 21.02
C GLU A 406 -16.46 7.45 20.86
N ASP A 407 -17.35 6.82 20.08
CA ASP A 407 -17.29 5.38 19.76
C ASP A 407 -16.56 5.09 18.43
N ALA A 408 -16.43 6.11 17.57
CA ALA A 408 -15.93 5.93 16.21
C ALA A 408 -14.43 6.22 16.06
N ARG A 409 -13.92 7.26 16.73
CA ARG A 409 -12.52 7.70 16.60
C ARG A 409 -12.13 8.74 17.64
N SER A 410 -10.83 8.83 17.91
CA SER A 410 -10.24 9.84 18.82
C SER A 410 -10.02 11.20 18.17
N THR A 411 -10.01 11.27 16.82
CA THR A 411 -9.72 12.46 16.05
C THR A 411 -11.00 13.27 15.74
N GLU A 412 -10.84 14.55 15.45
CA GLU A 412 -11.98 15.41 15.06
C GLU A 412 -12.60 14.96 13.74
N TYR A 413 -11.74 14.70 12.73
CA TYR A 413 -12.17 14.22 11.42
C TYR A 413 -11.67 12.80 11.14
N ALA A 414 -12.39 12.06 10.35
CA ALA A 414 -11.98 10.74 9.86
C ALA A 414 -10.71 10.82 8.98
N THR A 415 -10.47 11.98 8.40
CA THR A 415 -9.38 12.29 7.48
C THR A 415 -8.09 12.74 8.15
N ASP A 416 -8.04 12.88 9.48
CA ASP A 416 -6.87 13.37 10.20
C ASP A 416 -5.60 12.51 9.97
N VAL A 417 -5.77 11.23 9.61
CA VAL A 417 -4.67 10.34 9.22
C VAL A 417 -3.86 10.89 8.04
N ALA A 418 -4.47 11.68 7.14
CA ALA A 418 -3.80 12.26 5.99
C ALA A 418 -2.80 13.37 6.35
N LYS A 419 -2.95 13.98 7.52
CA LYS A 419 -2.00 14.99 8.03
C LYS A 419 -0.61 14.41 8.28
N MET A 420 -0.51 13.11 8.50
CA MET A 420 0.75 12.39 8.66
C MET A 420 1.72 12.59 7.48
N ILE A 421 1.20 12.67 6.26
CA ILE A 421 1.98 12.94 5.05
C ILE A 421 1.83 14.38 4.54
N GLN A 422 1.27 15.26 5.36
CA GLN A 422 0.99 16.67 5.03
C GLN A 422 0.08 16.83 3.81
N ALA A 423 -0.85 15.91 3.59
CA ALA A 423 -1.83 16.06 2.52
C ALA A 423 -2.86 17.13 2.89
N PRO A 424 -3.20 18.05 1.97
CA PRO A 424 -4.31 19.00 2.18
C PRO A 424 -5.64 18.24 2.23
N ILE A 425 -6.55 18.71 3.07
CA ILE A 425 -7.86 18.12 3.28
C ILE A 425 -8.93 19.20 3.05
N PHE A 426 -9.91 18.89 2.21
CA PHE A 426 -11.07 19.73 1.98
C PHE A 426 -12.33 19.00 2.40
N HIS A 427 -12.98 19.50 3.44
CA HIS A 427 -14.31 19.07 3.84
C HIS A 427 -15.34 19.86 3.04
N VAL A 428 -16.27 19.22 2.39
CA VAL A 428 -17.27 19.90 1.58
C VAL A 428 -18.66 19.30 1.79
N ASN A 429 -19.65 20.19 1.95
CA ASN A 429 -21.05 19.81 2.05
C ASN A 429 -21.56 19.28 0.71
N ALA A 430 -21.99 18.01 0.68
CA ALA A 430 -22.47 17.36 -0.54
C ALA A 430 -23.73 18.01 -1.15
N ASP A 431 -24.53 18.75 -0.36
CA ASP A 431 -25.71 19.50 -0.85
C ASP A 431 -25.34 20.82 -1.54
N ASP A 432 -24.04 21.18 -1.60
CA ASP A 432 -23.54 22.32 -2.40
C ASP A 432 -22.66 21.80 -3.57
N PRO A 433 -23.26 21.42 -4.71
CA PRO A 433 -22.52 20.83 -5.83
C PRO A 433 -21.54 21.81 -6.51
N GLU A 434 -21.74 23.12 -6.42
CA GLU A 434 -20.79 24.13 -6.93
C GLU A 434 -19.53 24.17 -6.03
N ALA A 435 -19.68 24.06 -4.72
CA ALA A 435 -18.56 23.93 -3.79
C ALA A 435 -17.80 22.61 -4.02
N VAL A 436 -18.51 21.51 -4.22
CA VAL A 436 -17.90 20.20 -4.56
C VAL A 436 -17.11 20.30 -5.85
N LEU A 437 -17.64 20.94 -6.89
CA LEU A 437 -16.94 21.15 -8.16
C LEU A 437 -15.65 21.95 -7.95
N PHE A 438 -15.72 23.05 -7.21
CA PHE A 438 -14.56 23.92 -6.95
C PHE A 438 -13.44 23.18 -6.20
N VAL A 439 -13.77 22.46 -5.13
CA VAL A 439 -12.81 21.65 -4.37
C VAL A 439 -12.19 20.58 -5.25
N THR A 440 -12.98 19.97 -6.14
CA THR A 440 -12.49 18.97 -7.10
C THR A 440 -11.49 19.56 -8.08
N GLN A 441 -11.75 20.77 -8.59
CA GLN A 441 -10.82 21.49 -9.46
C GLN A 441 -9.51 21.77 -8.75
N LEU A 442 -9.57 22.25 -7.51
CA LEU A 442 -8.37 22.45 -6.68
C LEU A 442 -7.61 21.14 -6.47
N ALA A 443 -8.31 20.04 -6.24
CA ALA A 443 -7.67 18.75 -5.99
C ALA A 443 -6.92 18.22 -7.23
N VAL A 444 -7.51 18.29 -8.40
CA VAL A 444 -6.86 17.90 -9.65
C VAL A 444 -5.66 18.80 -9.94
N ASP A 445 -5.82 20.11 -9.86
CA ASP A 445 -4.74 21.07 -10.13
C ASP A 445 -3.56 20.91 -9.17
N TYR A 446 -3.84 20.75 -7.87
CA TYR A 446 -2.82 20.53 -6.85
C TYR A 446 -2.04 19.24 -7.13
N ARG A 447 -2.74 18.13 -7.37
CA ARG A 447 -2.10 16.84 -7.69
C ARG A 447 -1.25 16.95 -8.96
N MET A 448 -1.76 17.61 -10.00
CA MET A 448 -1.04 17.76 -11.27
C MET A 448 0.18 18.68 -11.14
N GLN A 449 0.14 19.67 -10.27
CA GLN A 449 1.25 20.59 -10.05
C GLN A 449 2.30 20.04 -9.08
N PHE A 450 1.88 19.55 -7.92
CA PHE A 450 2.80 19.21 -6.82
C PHE A 450 3.11 17.72 -6.70
N LYS A 451 2.40 16.85 -7.41
CA LYS A 451 2.58 15.40 -7.37
C LYS A 451 2.46 14.82 -5.95
N ARG A 452 1.46 15.30 -5.22
CA ARG A 452 1.14 14.93 -3.85
C ARG A 452 -0.30 14.46 -3.72
N ASP A 453 -0.55 13.70 -2.67
CA ASP A 453 -1.90 13.29 -2.30
C ASP A 453 -2.73 14.49 -1.84
N ILE A 454 -4.03 14.42 -2.08
CA ILE A 454 -5.03 15.37 -1.61
C ILE A 454 -6.28 14.62 -1.22
N VAL A 455 -6.98 15.08 -0.18
CA VAL A 455 -8.18 14.47 0.34
C VAL A 455 -9.39 15.39 0.19
N ILE A 456 -10.46 14.83 -0.36
CA ILE A 456 -11.80 15.45 -0.40
C ILE A 456 -12.70 14.66 0.53
N ASP A 457 -13.10 15.27 1.64
CA ASP A 457 -14.09 14.73 2.56
C ASP A 457 -15.48 15.21 2.15
N LEU A 458 -16.18 14.38 1.37
CA LEU A 458 -17.53 14.66 0.89
C LEU A 458 -18.54 14.35 1.99
N ILE A 459 -18.87 15.34 2.80
CA ILE A 459 -19.78 15.20 3.93
C ILE A 459 -21.22 15.15 3.42
N CYS A 460 -21.84 14.03 3.61
CA CYS A 460 -23.15 13.68 3.08
C CYS A 460 -24.00 12.96 4.13
N TYR A 461 -25.07 12.33 3.72
CA TYR A 461 -25.86 11.44 4.56
C TYR A 461 -26.22 10.17 3.79
N ARG A 462 -26.72 9.18 4.47
CA ARG A 462 -27.16 7.91 3.93
C ARG A 462 -28.69 7.78 4.06
N ARG A 463 -29.40 7.80 2.96
CA ARG A 463 -30.88 7.79 2.98
C ARG A 463 -31.48 6.44 3.39
N ARG A 464 -30.82 5.35 3.04
CA ARG A 464 -31.20 3.97 3.44
C ARG A 464 -30.35 3.53 4.63
N GLY A 465 -30.54 2.30 5.12
CA GLY A 465 -29.64 1.70 6.11
C GLY A 465 -28.23 1.43 5.59
N HIS A 466 -27.44 0.62 6.28
CA HIS A 466 -26.14 0.20 5.76
C HIS A 466 -26.28 -0.44 4.38
N ASN A 467 -27.34 -1.20 4.18
CA ASN A 467 -27.83 -1.66 2.89
C ASN A 467 -29.34 -1.52 2.83
N GLU A 468 -29.98 -1.86 1.72
CA GLU A 468 -31.42 -1.64 1.48
C GLU A 468 -32.32 -2.62 2.27
N ALA A 469 -31.75 -3.64 2.90
CA ALA A 469 -32.48 -4.56 3.79
C ALA A 469 -32.39 -4.15 5.28
N ASP A 470 -31.60 -3.13 5.60
CA ASP A 470 -31.37 -2.63 6.96
C ASP A 470 -32.35 -1.50 7.32
N GLU A 471 -32.92 -1.52 8.54
CA GLU A 471 -33.82 -0.48 9.07
C GLU A 471 -33.05 0.42 10.06
N PRO A 472 -32.54 1.57 9.59
CA PRO A 472 -31.62 2.39 10.37
C PRO A 472 -32.28 3.23 11.47
N SER A 473 -33.60 3.41 11.43
CA SER A 473 -34.30 4.15 12.48
C SER A 473 -34.27 3.47 13.84
N GLY A 474 -34.00 2.15 13.85
CA GLY A 474 -33.81 1.37 15.07
C GLY A 474 -32.57 1.76 15.87
N THR A 475 -31.53 2.29 15.21
CA THR A 475 -30.27 2.70 15.85
C THR A 475 -30.02 4.22 15.82
N GLN A 476 -30.46 4.93 14.77
CA GLN A 476 -30.31 6.37 14.61
C GLN A 476 -31.64 7.08 14.38
N PRO A 477 -32.58 7.07 15.34
CA PRO A 477 -33.93 7.55 15.12
C PRO A 477 -34.00 9.07 14.79
N LEU A 478 -33.21 9.91 15.45
CA LEU A 478 -33.23 11.36 15.21
C LEU A 478 -32.64 11.71 13.85
N MET A 479 -31.56 11.08 13.48
CA MET A 479 -30.92 11.28 12.17
C MET A 479 -31.89 10.92 11.05
N TYR A 480 -32.55 9.77 11.12
CA TYR A 480 -33.45 9.30 10.08
C TYR A 480 -34.80 10.03 10.04
N GLN A 481 -35.27 10.58 11.16
CA GLN A 481 -36.38 11.54 11.14
C GLN A 481 -36.04 12.81 10.36
N LYS A 482 -34.80 13.28 10.44
CA LYS A 482 -34.31 14.41 9.68
C LYS A 482 -34.15 14.07 8.20
N ILE A 483 -33.49 12.92 7.90
CA ILE A 483 -33.28 12.41 6.54
C ILE A 483 -34.60 12.19 5.80
N ALA A 484 -35.63 11.68 6.47
CA ALA A 484 -36.94 11.49 5.86
C ALA A 484 -37.57 12.79 5.32
N LYS A 485 -37.23 13.94 5.93
CA LYS A 485 -37.71 15.27 5.53
C LYS A 485 -36.75 16.02 4.62
N GLN A 486 -35.48 15.50 4.47
CA GLN A 486 -34.46 16.14 3.67
C GLN A 486 -34.78 15.97 2.19
N ARG A 487 -34.81 17.10 1.47
CA ARG A 487 -34.90 17.11 0.01
C ARG A 487 -33.59 16.60 -0.59
N THR A 488 -33.65 16.06 -1.80
CA THR A 488 -32.44 15.58 -2.49
C THR A 488 -31.57 16.73 -2.95
N THR A 489 -30.27 16.50 -3.04
CA THR A 489 -29.31 17.49 -3.57
C THR A 489 -29.71 17.99 -4.95
N ARG A 490 -30.22 17.12 -5.84
CA ARG A 490 -30.72 17.48 -7.16
C ARG A 490 -31.90 18.46 -7.06
N GLU A 491 -32.88 18.21 -6.18
CA GLU A 491 -34.06 19.07 -6.00
C GLU A 491 -33.64 20.44 -5.45
N LEU A 492 -32.77 20.49 -4.44
CA LEU A 492 -32.26 21.74 -3.88
C LEU A 492 -31.51 22.56 -4.94
N TYR A 493 -30.68 21.92 -5.74
CA TYR A 493 -29.92 22.60 -6.77
C TYR A 493 -30.80 23.06 -7.95
N ALA A 494 -31.78 22.25 -8.39
CA ALA A 494 -32.73 22.64 -9.43
C ALA A 494 -33.52 23.92 -9.05
N ASP A 495 -33.98 23.96 -7.80
CA ASP A 495 -34.66 25.17 -7.31
C ASP A 495 -33.75 26.42 -7.33
N SER A 496 -32.50 26.25 -6.90
CA SER A 496 -31.50 27.33 -6.95
C SER A 496 -31.27 27.85 -8.37
N LEU A 497 -31.20 26.95 -9.36
CA LEU A 497 -31.02 27.32 -10.77
C LEU A 497 -32.28 27.99 -11.36
N THR A 498 -33.45 27.55 -10.94
CA THR A 498 -34.71 28.17 -11.38
C THR A 498 -34.87 29.57 -10.76
N GLN A 499 -34.59 29.72 -9.46
CA GLN A 499 -34.62 31.01 -8.78
C GLN A 499 -33.62 32.02 -9.36
N SER A 500 -32.45 31.55 -9.80
CA SER A 500 -31.43 32.38 -10.44
C SER A 500 -31.63 32.55 -11.96
N ASN A 501 -32.75 32.09 -12.51
CA ASN A 501 -33.08 32.11 -13.94
C ASN A 501 -32.05 31.50 -14.88
N VAL A 502 -31.30 30.49 -14.41
CA VAL A 502 -30.35 29.70 -15.22
C VAL A 502 -31.10 28.65 -16.03
N LEU A 503 -32.09 27.99 -15.44
CA LEU A 503 -32.98 27.02 -16.08
C LEU A 503 -34.43 27.24 -15.68
N ASP A 504 -35.35 26.90 -16.55
CA ASP A 504 -36.79 26.83 -16.23
C ASP A 504 -37.19 25.41 -15.78
N ASN A 505 -38.36 25.29 -15.19
CA ASN A 505 -38.88 24.01 -14.68
C ASN A 505 -39.12 22.99 -15.82
N GLU A 506 -39.44 23.41 -17.03
CA GLU A 506 -39.65 22.50 -18.16
C GLU A 506 -38.35 21.85 -18.55
N ARG A 507 -37.23 22.58 -18.62
CA ARG A 507 -35.91 22.06 -18.91
C ARG A 507 -35.39 21.17 -17.79
N VAL A 508 -35.68 21.47 -16.53
CA VAL A 508 -35.36 20.63 -15.38
C VAL A 508 -36.07 19.27 -15.51
N GLN A 509 -37.37 19.30 -15.78
CA GLN A 509 -38.16 18.04 -15.95
C GLN A 509 -37.73 17.26 -17.17
N ALA A 510 -37.45 17.92 -18.29
CA ALA A 510 -36.98 17.26 -19.51
C ALA A 510 -35.70 16.42 -19.28
N LYS A 511 -34.73 16.89 -18.45
CA LYS A 511 -33.55 16.14 -18.09
C LYS A 511 -33.88 14.84 -17.30
N VAL A 512 -34.86 14.90 -16.41
CA VAL A 512 -35.34 13.74 -15.65
C VAL A 512 -35.99 12.71 -16.59
N ASP A 513 -36.85 13.18 -17.49
CA ASP A 513 -37.57 12.30 -18.42
C ASP A 513 -36.63 11.66 -19.44
N GLU A 514 -35.65 12.42 -19.98
CA GLU A 514 -34.60 11.92 -20.89
C GLU A 514 -33.81 10.79 -20.23
N TYR A 515 -33.34 11.02 -18.99
CA TYR A 515 -32.55 10.00 -18.27
C TYR A 515 -33.36 8.75 -17.97
N ARG A 516 -34.63 8.91 -17.54
CA ARG A 516 -35.55 7.82 -17.28
C ARG A 516 -35.81 6.98 -18.55
N ALA A 517 -36.05 7.64 -19.66
CA ALA A 517 -36.27 6.98 -20.95
C ALA A 517 -35.01 6.20 -21.41
N ALA A 518 -33.81 6.72 -21.15
CA ALA A 518 -32.57 6.00 -21.44
C ALA A 518 -32.44 4.70 -20.63
N LEU A 519 -32.78 4.71 -19.34
CA LEU A 519 -32.79 3.52 -18.49
C LEU A 519 -33.86 2.51 -18.95
N ASP A 520 -35.07 2.94 -19.24
CA ASP A 520 -36.18 2.07 -19.69
C ASP A 520 -35.83 1.38 -21.01
N ASN A 521 -35.09 2.04 -21.89
CA ASN A 521 -34.62 1.49 -23.16
C ASN A 521 -33.28 0.75 -23.05
N GLY A 522 -32.65 0.71 -21.89
CA GLY A 522 -31.34 0.07 -21.66
C GLY A 522 -30.22 0.66 -22.51
N LEU A 523 -30.21 1.99 -22.66
CA LEU A 523 -29.18 2.73 -23.40
C LEU A 523 -28.04 3.15 -22.49
N HIS A 524 -26.83 3.25 -23.07
CA HIS A 524 -25.70 3.87 -22.37
C HIS A 524 -26.02 5.32 -22.03
N VAL A 525 -25.77 5.72 -20.78
CA VAL A 525 -26.10 7.06 -20.26
C VAL A 525 -24.91 8.02 -20.24
N VAL A 526 -23.68 7.51 -20.43
CA VAL A 526 -22.46 8.32 -20.55
C VAL A 526 -22.29 8.76 -22.00
N LYS A 527 -22.52 10.05 -22.26
CA LYS A 527 -22.47 10.62 -23.62
C LYS A 527 -21.05 10.64 -24.21
N SER A 528 -20.02 10.73 -23.37
CA SER A 528 -18.60 10.74 -23.77
C SER A 528 -18.00 9.37 -23.99
N LEU A 529 -18.77 8.27 -23.88
CA LEU A 529 -18.29 6.90 -24.03
C LEU A 529 -17.79 6.65 -25.45
N VAL A 530 -16.57 6.12 -25.57
CA VAL A 530 -15.95 5.78 -26.85
C VAL A 530 -16.39 4.39 -27.28
N LYS A 531 -17.00 4.27 -28.45
CA LYS A 531 -17.52 2.99 -28.98
C LYS A 531 -16.41 2.09 -29.53
N GLU A 532 -15.38 2.68 -30.13
CA GLU A 532 -14.22 1.99 -30.69
C GLU A 532 -12.96 2.45 -29.94
N PRO A 533 -12.66 1.86 -28.77
CA PRO A 533 -11.59 2.31 -27.92
C PRO A 533 -10.21 2.05 -28.50
N ASN A 534 -9.24 2.94 -28.24
CA ASN A 534 -7.86 2.72 -28.58
C ASN A 534 -7.29 1.54 -27.77
N LYS A 535 -6.94 0.46 -28.47
CA LYS A 535 -6.45 -0.79 -27.84
C LYS A 535 -5.07 -0.66 -27.22
N GLU A 536 -4.27 0.34 -27.58
CA GLU A 536 -2.97 0.61 -26.95
C GLU A 536 -3.07 1.04 -25.47
N LEU A 537 -4.27 1.45 -25.07
CA LEU A 537 -4.54 1.81 -23.68
C LEU A 537 -4.79 0.58 -22.78
N PHE A 538 -5.04 -0.61 -23.37
CA PHE A 538 -5.33 -1.82 -22.63
C PHE A 538 -4.07 -2.63 -22.28
N VAL A 539 -4.20 -3.49 -21.26
CA VAL A 539 -3.23 -4.56 -20.97
C VAL A 539 -3.60 -5.79 -21.78
N ASP A 540 -2.69 -6.30 -22.61
CA ASP A 540 -2.95 -7.50 -23.42
C ASP A 540 -2.69 -8.77 -22.61
N TRP A 541 -3.76 -9.43 -22.21
CA TRP A 541 -3.74 -10.72 -21.52
C TRP A 541 -3.90 -11.92 -22.44
N ARG A 542 -4.22 -11.71 -23.71
CA ARG A 542 -4.51 -12.81 -24.67
C ARG A 542 -3.39 -13.84 -24.79
N PRO A 543 -2.09 -13.48 -24.77
CA PRO A 543 -1.00 -14.45 -24.80
C PRO A 543 -0.95 -15.42 -23.61
N TYR A 544 -1.64 -15.11 -22.52
CA TYR A 544 -1.58 -15.83 -21.25
C TYR A 544 -2.84 -16.65 -20.93
N LEU A 545 -3.79 -16.70 -21.88
CA LEU A 545 -5.06 -17.42 -21.74
C LEU A 545 -4.97 -18.83 -22.33
N GLY A 546 -5.70 -19.78 -21.73
CA GLY A 546 -5.86 -21.12 -22.27
C GLY A 546 -4.68 -22.08 -22.07
N HIS A 547 -3.69 -21.73 -21.23
CA HIS A 547 -2.53 -22.57 -20.93
C HIS A 547 -2.74 -23.42 -19.68
N THR A 548 -2.16 -24.63 -19.68
CA THR A 548 -2.22 -25.57 -18.55
C THR A 548 -0.91 -25.57 -17.78
N TRP A 549 -0.98 -25.93 -16.48
CA TRP A 549 0.20 -25.99 -15.63
C TRP A 549 1.17 -27.13 -16.02
N THR A 550 0.68 -28.18 -16.70
CA THR A 550 1.46 -29.32 -17.18
C THR A 550 2.30 -29.02 -18.42
N ALA A 551 2.04 -27.89 -19.10
CA ALA A 551 2.81 -27.50 -20.26
C ALA A 551 4.29 -27.28 -19.89
N ARG A 552 5.17 -28.02 -20.55
CA ARG A 552 6.62 -27.91 -20.39
C ARG A 552 7.15 -26.77 -21.24
N TYR A 553 8.03 -25.98 -20.66
CA TYR A 553 8.71 -24.87 -21.34
C TYR A 553 10.20 -24.96 -21.14
N ASP A 554 10.96 -24.62 -22.18
CA ASP A 554 12.40 -24.61 -22.16
C ASP A 554 12.90 -23.42 -21.33
N THR A 555 13.53 -23.70 -20.21
CA THR A 555 14.14 -22.73 -19.30
C THR A 555 15.66 -22.73 -19.38
N ARG A 556 16.25 -23.49 -20.32
CA ARG A 556 17.69 -23.51 -20.58
C ARG A 556 18.16 -22.17 -21.12
N PHE A 557 19.43 -21.90 -20.98
CA PHE A 557 20.06 -20.71 -21.50
C PHE A 557 21.44 -21.07 -22.07
N GLU A 558 21.84 -20.42 -23.13
CA GLU A 558 23.09 -20.73 -23.83
C GLU A 558 24.31 -20.40 -22.91
N LEU A 559 25.25 -21.34 -22.78
CA LEU A 559 26.38 -21.26 -21.83
C LEU A 559 27.24 -20.02 -22.06
N LYS A 560 27.60 -19.74 -23.30
CA LYS A 560 28.48 -18.60 -23.62
C LYS A 560 27.80 -17.28 -23.29
N ALA A 561 26.52 -17.13 -23.62
CA ALA A 561 25.73 -15.94 -23.26
C ALA A 561 25.57 -15.78 -21.75
N LEU A 562 25.39 -16.90 -21.02
CA LEU A 562 25.35 -16.89 -19.56
C LEU A 562 26.67 -16.39 -18.96
N GLN A 563 27.80 -16.82 -19.47
CA GLN A 563 29.13 -16.40 -19.02
C GLN A 563 29.42 -14.93 -19.35
N GLU A 564 28.96 -14.47 -20.51
CA GLU A 564 29.05 -13.03 -20.89
C GLU A 564 28.21 -12.16 -19.95
N LEU A 565 26.97 -12.56 -19.65
CA LEU A 565 26.11 -11.88 -18.69
C LEU A 565 26.72 -11.89 -17.29
N SER A 566 27.27 -13.03 -16.85
CA SER A 566 27.98 -13.15 -15.60
C SER A 566 29.12 -12.14 -15.47
N SER A 567 29.94 -12.01 -16.51
CA SER A 567 31.07 -11.08 -16.52
C SER A 567 30.60 -9.63 -16.40
N LYS A 568 29.54 -9.26 -17.12
CA LYS A 568 28.94 -7.90 -17.06
C LYS A 568 28.34 -7.62 -15.70
N MET A 569 27.61 -8.58 -15.11
CA MET A 569 26.98 -8.44 -13.81
C MET A 569 27.97 -8.28 -12.66
N LEU A 570 29.19 -8.79 -12.82
CA LEU A 570 30.24 -8.69 -11.80
C LEU A 570 31.19 -7.51 -12.03
N ALA A 571 31.03 -6.76 -13.13
CA ALA A 571 31.80 -5.57 -13.40
C ALA A 571 31.36 -4.42 -12.47
N VAL A 572 32.33 -3.82 -11.79
CA VAL A 572 32.13 -2.68 -10.90
C VAL A 572 32.71 -1.43 -11.53
N PRO A 573 32.08 -0.24 -11.47
CA PRO A 573 32.61 0.99 -12.03
C PRO A 573 34.00 1.36 -11.52
N GLU A 574 34.79 2.00 -12.34
CA GLU A 574 36.14 2.46 -11.96
C GLU A 574 36.08 3.39 -10.74
N GLY A 575 36.94 3.16 -9.76
CA GLY A 575 36.99 3.93 -8.52
C GLY A 575 35.95 3.57 -7.46
N PHE A 576 35.00 2.64 -7.76
CA PHE A 576 34.02 2.16 -6.81
C PHE A 576 34.65 1.13 -5.85
N VAL A 577 34.63 1.40 -4.57
CA VAL A 577 35.23 0.55 -3.53
C VAL A 577 34.16 -0.25 -2.82
N VAL A 578 34.17 -1.56 -3.00
CA VAL A 578 33.24 -2.49 -2.36
C VAL A 578 33.77 -2.92 -0.98
N GLN A 579 32.87 -3.16 -0.02
CA GLN A 579 33.22 -3.69 1.29
C GLN A 579 33.89 -5.09 1.16
N ARG A 580 34.89 -5.37 2.02
CA ARG A 580 35.76 -6.55 1.91
C ARG A 580 35.02 -7.89 1.81
N GLN A 581 33.96 -8.09 2.60
CA GLN A 581 33.19 -9.36 2.55
C GLN A 581 32.40 -9.47 1.25
N VAL A 582 31.84 -8.36 0.77
CA VAL A 582 31.12 -8.31 -0.51
C VAL A 582 32.08 -8.51 -1.67
N SER A 583 33.29 -7.93 -1.61
CA SER A 583 34.35 -8.18 -2.59
C SER A 583 34.67 -9.66 -2.72
N LYS A 584 34.76 -10.38 -1.59
CA LYS A 584 34.99 -11.83 -1.57
C LYS A 584 33.83 -12.60 -2.24
N ILE A 585 32.58 -12.17 -2.01
CA ILE A 585 31.41 -12.77 -2.67
C ILE A 585 31.49 -12.58 -4.20
N LEU A 586 31.86 -11.39 -4.66
CA LEU A 586 32.01 -11.11 -6.10
C LEU A 586 33.13 -11.96 -6.72
N GLU A 587 34.28 -12.12 -6.04
CA GLU A 587 35.37 -13.01 -6.47
C GLU A 587 34.92 -14.47 -6.59
N ASP A 588 34.16 -14.96 -5.62
CA ASP A 588 33.63 -16.31 -5.65
C ASP A 588 32.59 -16.50 -6.76
N ARG A 589 31.73 -15.51 -7.00
CA ARG A 589 30.81 -15.49 -8.14
C ARG A 589 31.51 -15.48 -9.48
N GLN A 590 32.64 -14.80 -9.58
CA GLN A 590 33.47 -14.84 -10.79
C GLN A 590 33.99 -16.26 -11.09
N LYS A 591 34.43 -16.98 -10.05
CA LYS A 591 34.82 -18.40 -10.18
C LYS A 591 33.64 -19.30 -10.52
N MET A 592 32.46 -19.04 -9.95
CA MET A 592 31.23 -19.76 -10.28
C MET A 592 30.84 -19.55 -11.74
N GLY A 593 30.88 -18.34 -12.24
CA GLY A 593 30.57 -18.00 -13.64
C GLY A 593 31.57 -18.61 -14.63
N ALA A 594 32.82 -18.78 -14.21
CA ALA A 594 33.84 -19.47 -14.98
C ALA A 594 33.78 -21.01 -14.88
N GLY A 595 32.92 -21.57 -14.03
CA GLY A 595 32.82 -23.02 -13.78
C GLY A 595 33.91 -23.60 -12.87
N ALA A 596 34.74 -22.74 -12.26
CA ALA A 596 35.82 -23.16 -11.34
C ALA A 596 35.35 -23.39 -9.90
N LEU A 597 34.14 -22.95 -9.56
CA LEU A 597 33.49 -23.16 -8.27
C LEU A 597 32.01 -23.49 -8.52
N ALA A 598 31.46 -24.41 -7.72
CA ALA A 598 30.04 -24.75 -7.80
C ALA A 598 29.17 -23.57 -7.42
N ILE A 599 28.07 -23.41 -8.13
CA ILE A 599 27.13 -22.28 -8.00
C ILE A 599 26.33 -22.40 -6.71
N ASN A 600 26.28 -21.33 -5.95
CA ASN A 600 25.43 -21.21 -4.77
C ASN A 600 24.06 -20.58 -5.12
N TRP A 601 23.15 -20.62 -4.14
CA TRP A 601 21.77 -20.13 -4.29
C TRP A 601 21.69 -18.66 -4.75
N GLY A 602 22.35 -17.74 -4.03
CA GLY A 602 22.24 -16.31 -4.31
C GLY A 602 22.76 -15.92 -5.69
N TYR A 603 23.76 -16.65 -6.19
CA TYR A 603 24.28 -16.43 -7.52
C TYR A 603 23.37 -17.00 -8.62
N ALA A 604 22.81 -18.20 -8.42
CA ALA A 604 21.85 -18.80 -9.35
C ALA A 604 20.59 -17.94 -9.49
N GLU A 605 20.07 -17.41 -8.38
CA GLU A 605 18.96 -16.46 -8.36
C GLU A 605 19.28 -15.20 -9.17
N THR A 606 20.48 -14.61 -8.96
CA THR A 606 20.90 -13.41 -9.67
C THR A 606 21.10 -13.67 -11.18
N LEU A 607 21.61 -14.84 -11.54
CA LEU A 607 21.74 -15.28 -12.95
C LEU A 607 20.35 -15.46 -13.61
N ALA A 608 19.36 -15.98 -12.87
CA ALA A 608 17.99 -16.06 -13.40
C ALA A 608 17.47 -14.69 -13.79
N TYR A 609 17.64 -13.67 -12.94
CA TYR A 609 17.26 -12.31 -13.26
C TYR A 609 17.99 -11.73 -14.47
N ALA A 610 19.30 -11.95 -14.55
CA ALA A 610 20.12 -11.48 -15.67
C ALA A 610 19.68 -12.07 -17.01
N THR A 611 19.38 -13.38 -17.03
CA THR A 611 18.93 -14.07 -18.25
C THR A 611 17.52 -13.64 -18.66
N LEU A 612 16.61 -13.38 -17.71
CA LEU A 612 15.27 -12.85 -17.99
C LEU A 612 15.31 -11.45 -18.60
N LEU A 613 16.17 -10.58 -18.05
CA LEU A 613 16.40 -9.25 -18.63
C LEU A 613 16.93 -9.36 -20.07
N PHE A 614 17.86 -10.28 -20.33
CA PHE A 614 18.40 -10.51 -21.67
C PHE A 614 17.32 -10.97 -22.66
N GLU A 615 16.36 -11.77 -22.22
CA GLU A 615 15.22 -12.27 -23.00
C GLU A 615 14.05 -11.28 -23.10
N GLY A 616 14.20 -10.05 -22.58
CA GLY A 616 13.19 -9.01 -22.73
C GLY A 616 12.14 -8.94 -21.61
N HIS A 617 12.34 -9.66 -20.51
CA HIS A 617 11.43 -9.64 -19.37
C HIS A 617 11.89 -8.64 -18.31
N PRO A 618 11.09 -7.59 -17.99
CA PRO A 618 11.35 -6.74 -16.84
C PRO A 618 11.30 -7.54 -15.54
N VAL A 619 12.13 -7.15 -14.57
CA VAL A 619 12.15 -7.76 -13.24
C VAL A 619 11.95 -6.70 -12.18
N ARG A 620 10.99 -6.90 -11.29
CA ARG A 620 10.74 -6.04 -10.13
C ARG A 620 10.80 -6.88 -8.86
N ILE A 621 11.64 -6.47 -7.92
CA ILE A 621 11.80 -7.11 -6.62
C ILE A 621 11.58 -6.06 -5.54
N SER A 622 10.66 -6.32 -4.62
CA SER A 622 10.46 -5.50 -3.44
C SER A 622 10.24 -6.37 -2.18
N GLY A 623 10.55 -5.80 -1.04
CA GLY A 623 10.47 -6.42 0.27
C GLY A 623 11.51 -5.83 1.22
N GLN A 624 11.51 -6.26 2.47
CA GLN A 624 12.46 -5.77 3.46
C GLN A 624 13.85 -6.38 3.21
N ASP A 625 14.89 -5.56 3.16
CA ASP A 625 16.30 -5.95 2.95
C ASP A 625 16.59 -6.70 1.64
N VAL A 626 15.76 -6.59 0.61
CA VAL A 626 15.92 -7.37 -0.63
C VAL A 626 17.18 -7.00 -1.43
N GLY A 627 17.69 -5.79 -1.29
CA GLY A 627 18.90 -5.34 -1.96
C GLY A 627 20.14 -6.17 -1.59
N ARG A 628 20.27 -6.49 -0.33
CA ARG A 628 21.31 -7.36 0.25
C ARG A 628 20.83 -8.83 0.30
N GLY A 629 19.52 -9.04 0.49
CA GLY A 629 18.91 -10.27 0.98
C GLY A 629 19.01 -10.35 2.51
N THR A 630 17.91 -10.71 3.20
CA THR A 630 17.86 -10.82 4.67
C THR A 630 19.04 -11.62 5.24
N PHE A 631 19.44 -12.69 4.55
CA PHE A 631 20.54 -13.56 4.95
C PHE A 631 21.88 -13.21 4.27
N SER A 632 22.06 -12.00 3.75
CA SER A 632 23.27 -11.53 3.07
C SER A 632 23.68 -12.45 1.91
N HIS A 633 22.72 -12.94 1.13
CA HIS A 633 22.95 -13.90 0.04
C HIS A 633 22.87 -13.26 -1.35
N ARG A 634 22.07 -12.19 -1.50
CA ARG A 634 21.80 -11.59 -2.82
C ARG A 634 22.86 -10.57 -3.21
N HIS A 635 23.10 -9.53 -2.42
CA HIS A 635 23.98 -8.42 -2.74
C HIS A 635 23.79 -7.91 -4.18
N ALA A 636 22.54 -7.66 -4.57
CA ALA A 636 22.21 -7.11 -5.88
C ALA A 636 22.41 -5.60 -5.95
N ALA A 637 22.42 -4.92 -4.80
CA ALA A 637 22.83 -3.54 -4.64
C ALA A 637 24.21 -3.50 -3.97
N LEU A 638 25.16 -2.78 -4.58
CA LEU A 638 26.51 -2.57 -4.07
C LEU A 638 26.64 -1.12 -3.55
N HIS A 639 27.37 -0.95 -2.44
CA HIS A 639 27.54 0.35 -1.80
C HIS A 639 29.02 0.74 -1.78
N ASN A 640 29.33 1.93 -2.31
CA ASN A 640 30.67 2.46 -2.39
C ASN A 640 31.15 2.90 -0.99
N GLN A 641 32.27 2.34 -0.53
CA GLN A 641 32.84 2.65 0.77
C GLN A 641 33.46 4.04 0.87
N LYS A 642 33.62 4.77 -0.27
CA LYS A 642 34.18 6.12 -0.28
C LYS A 642 33.14 7.21 -0.08
N ASP A 643 31.99 7.09 -0.73
CA ASP A 643 30.99 8.16 -0.82
C ASP A 643 29.55 7.69 -0.54
N GLY A 644 29.36 6.39 -0.24
CA GLY A 644 28.03 5.81 0.03
C GLY A 644 27.13 5.65 -1.19
N SER A 645 27.60 5.93 -2.40
CA SER A 645 26.81 5.76 -3.61
C SER A 645 26.43 4.29 -3.83
N THR A 646 25.28 4.07 -4.46
CA THR A 646 24.76 2.73 -4.73
C THR A 646 24.86 2.40 -6.21
N TYR A 647 25.32 1.21 -6.53
CA TYR A 647 25.38 0.65 -7.87
C TYR A 647 24.63 -0.68 -7.92
N ILE A 648 23.76 -0.85 -8.91
CA ILE A 648 22.97 -2.07 -9.12
C ILE A 648 23.40 -2.67 -10.47
N PRO A 649 24.29 -3.67 -10.49
CA PRO A 649 24.86 -4.22 -11.73
C PRO A 649 23.82 -4.71 -12.74
N LEU A 650 22.72 -5.29 -12.29
CA LEU A 650 21.63 -5.77 -13.14
C LEU A 650 20.88 -4.68 -13.91
N GLN A 651 21.09 -3.41 -13.57
CA GLN A 651 20.56 -2.26 -14.35
C GLN A 651 21.48 -1.86 -15.52
N HIS A 652 22.64 -2.49 -15.67
CA HIS A 652 23.70 -2.07 -16.58
C HIS A 652 24.31 -3.21 -17.40
N LEU A 653 23.50 -4.24 -17.75
CA LEU A 653 23.98 -5.39 -18.51
C LEU A 653 24.21 -5.04 -19.99
N TYR A 654 23.32 -4.23 -20.59
CA TYR A 654 23.43 -3.72 -21.96
C TYR A 654 22.50 -2.53 -22.19
N GLU A 655 22.80 -1.74 -23.22
CA GLU A 655 21.98 -0.58 -23.57
C GLU A 655 20.60 -1.00 -24.09
N GLY A 656 19.55 -0.34 -23.62
CA GLY A 656 18.17 -0.64 -24.02
C GLY A 656 17.56 -1.89 -23.36
N GLN A 657 18.19 -2.45 -22.33
CA GLN A 657 17.63 -3.59 -21.59
C GLN A 657 16.29 -3.24 -20.91
N PRO A 658 15.46 -4.24 -20.63
CA PRO A 658 14.31 -4.09 -19.76
C PRO A 658 14.70 -3.59 -18.37
N ARG A 659 13.73 -3.01 -17.67
CA ARG A 659 13.95 -2.48 -16.32
C ARG A 659 14.24 -3.60 -15.33
N PHE A 660 15.23 -3.35 -14.46
CA PHE A 660 15.45 -4.08 -13.23
C PHE A 660 15.17 -3.16 -12.06
N ASP A 661 14.06 -3.39 -11.38
CA ASP A 661 13.63 -2.60 -10.24
C ASP A 661 13.90 -3.37 -8.95
N LEU A 662 14.71 -2.79 -8.05
CA LEU A 662 15.10 -3.39 -6.79
C LEU A 662 14.87 -2.38 -5.66
N TYR A 663 13.98 -2.72 -4.73
CA TYR A 663 13.57 -1.80 -3.70
C TYR A 663 13.46 -2.47 -2.33
N ASP A 664 14.28 -2.02 -1.39
CA ASP A 664 14.00 -2.27 0.02
C ASP A 664 12.72 -1.53 0.38
N SER A 665 11.71 -2.25 0.83
CA SER A 665 10.43 -1.69 1.23
C SER A 665 10.52 -1.03 2.61
N PHE A 666 9.59 -0.12 2.88
CA PHE A 666 9.34 0.26 4.28
C PHE A 666 8.69 -0.91 5.03
N LEU A 667 8.66 -0.82 6.36
CA LEU A 667 8.21 -1.90 7.24
C LEU A 667 6.68 -2.07 7.20
N SER A 668 6.22 -2.79 6.19
CA SER A 668 4.82 -3.17 5.97
C SER A 668 4.78 -4.43 5.10
N GLU A 669 3.92 -5.36 5.42
CA GLU A 669 3.62 -6.52 4.60
C GLU A 669 2.33 -6.33 3.81
N GLU A 670 1.27 -5.81 4.46
CA GLU A 670 -0.08 -5.76 3.89
C GLU A 670 -0.17 -4.83 2.69
N ALA A 671 0.17 -3.55 2.84
CA ALA A 671 0.10 -2.60 1.74
C ALA A 671 1.12 -2.90 0.65
N VAL A 672 2.33 -3.36 1.02
CA VAL A 672 3.38 -3.70 0.06
C VAL A 672 2.98 -4.89 -0.80
N LEU A 673 2.49 -5.97 -0.21
CA LEU A 673 2.04 -7.15 -0.97
C LEU A 673 0.82 -6.82 -1.85
N ALA A 674 -0.11 -6.01 -1.36
CA ALA A 674 -1.27 -5.55 -2.13
C ALA A 674 -0.85 -4.71 -3.34
N PHE A 675 0.15 -3.83 -3.16
CA PHE A 675 0.73 -3.05 -4.24
C PHE A 675 1.36 -3.95 -5.30
N GLU A 676 2.20 -4.90 -4.90
CA GLU A 676 2.86 -5.80 -5.85
C GLU A 676 1.87 -6.72 -6.58
N TYR A 677 0.78 -7.11 -5.92
CA TYR A 677 -0.34 -7.77 -6.60
C TYR A 677 -0.96 -6.86 -7.67
N GLY A 678 -1.27 -5.62 -7.34
CA GLY A 678 -1.79 -4.62 -8.29
C GLY A 678 -0.85 -4.39 -9.46
N TYR A 679 0.45 -4.33 -9.21
CA TYR A 679 1.50 -4.21 -10.23
C TYR A 679 1.52 -5.44 -11.14
N ALA A 680 1.55 -6.65 -10.57
CA ALA A 680 1.63 -7.91 -11.31
C ALA A 680 0.40 -8.16 -12.20
N THR A 681 -0.81 -7.78 -11.74
CA THR A 681 -2.04 -7.87 -12.55
C THR A 681 -2.08 -6.89 -13.72
N THR A 682 -1.13 -5.95 -13.78
CA THR A 682 -1.09 -4.89 -14.82
C THR A 682 0.15 -4.99 -15.71
N MET A 683 1.14 -5.80 -15.32
CA MET A 683 2.39 -6.01 -16.05
C MET A 683 2.65 -7.51 -16.29
N PRO A 684 1.89 -8.15 -17.19
CA PRO A 684 1.92 -9.61 -17.36
C PRO A 684 3.25 -10.17 -17.88
N ASN A 685 4.07 -9.38 -18.55
CA ASN A 685 5.37 -9.77 -19.09
C ASN A 685 6.54 -9.62 -18.11
N ALA A 686 6.31 -9.05 -16.93
CA ALA A 686 7.33 -8.87 -15.91
C ALA A 686 7.35 -10.02 -14.90
N LEU A 687 8.55 -10.33 -14.38
CA LEU A 687 8.70 -11.09 -13.14
C LEU A 687 8.57 -10.10 -11.98
N VAL A 688 7.46 -10.18 -11.26
CA VAL A 688 7.19 -9.37 -10.07
C VAL A 688 7.38 -10.23 -8.83
N VAL A 689 8.28 -9.82 -7.94
CA VAL A 689 8.67 -10.57 -6.74
C VAL A 689 8.43 -9.73 -5.51
N TRP A 690 7.71 -10.28 -4.56
CA TRP A 690 7.70 -9.81 -3.18
C TRP A 690 8.40 -10.83 -2.29
N GLU A 691 9.41 -10.40 -1.52
CA GLU A 691 10.12 -11.25 -0.56
C GLU A 691 9.79 -10.81 0.87
N ALA A 692 9.26 -11.72 1.66
CA ALA A 692 9.12 -11.52 3.09
C ALA A 692 10.49 -11.57 3.77
N GLN A 693 10.71 -10.78 4.84
CA GLN A 693 11.95 -10.87 5.60
C GLN A 693 12.15 -12.27 6.22
N PHE A 694 11.08 -12.80 6.82
CA PHE A 694 10.86 -14.21 7.12
C PHE A 694 9.46 -14.56 6.61
N GLY A 695 9.27 -15.77 6.12
CA GLY A 695 7.96 -16.23 5.66
C GLY A 695 6.88 -16.20 6.73
N ASP A 696 7.29 -16.28 8.00
CA ASP A 696 6.44 -16.13 9.18
C ASP A 696 5.64 -14.82 9.17
N PHE A 697 6.22 -13.73 8.66
CA PHE A 697 5.59 -12.40 8.67
C PHE A 697 4.57 -12.19 7.53
N ALA A 698 4.50 -13.10 6.57
CA ALA A 698 3.51 -13.01 5.48
C ALA A 698 2.06 -13.03 6.00
N ASN A 699 1.82 -13.53 7.22
CA ASN A 699 0.51 -13.51 7.86
C ASN A 699 0.00 -12.09 8.17
N GLY A 700 0.90 -11.09 8.25
CA GLY A 700 0.52 -9.68 8.31
C GLY A 700 -0.23 -9.19 7.08
N ALA A 701 -0.11 -9.88 5.95
CA ALA A 701 -0.79 -9.61 4.69
C ALA A 701 -1.84 -10.69 4.31
N GLN A 702 -2.38 -11.43 5.28
CA GLN A 702 -3.26 -12.56 5.01
C GLN A 702 -4.50 -12.18 4.20
N VAL A 703 -5.06 -10.99 4.42
CA VAL A 703 -6.21 -10.49 3.65
C VAL A 703 -5.89 -10.36 2.16
N VAL A 704 -4.68 -9.97 1.80
CA VAL A 704 -4.25 -9.89 0.40
C VAL A 704 -4.13 -11.29 -0.20
N ILE A 705 -3.57 -12.22 0.56
CA ILE A 705 -3.42 -13.62 0.13
C ILE A 705 -4.79 -14.24 -0.13
N ASP A 706 -5.73 -14.12 0.80
CA ASP A 706 -7.05 -14.76 0.73
C ASP A 706 -7.96 -14.08 -0.31
N GLN A 707 -8.00 -12.75 -0.34
CA GLN A 707 -8.99 -12.02 -1.11
C GLN A 707 -8.56 -11.72 -2.56
N PHE A 708 -7.27 -11.67 -2.83
CA PHE A 708 -6.75 -11.30 -4.15
C PHE A 708 -5.90 -12.42 -4.76
N ILE A 709 -4.81 -12.83 -4.11
CA ILE A 709 -3.79 -13.71 -4.70
C ILE A 709 -4.38 -15.08 -5.02
N THR A 710 -5.07 -15.71 -4.07
CA THR A 710 -5.54 -17.10 -4.22
C THR A 710 -6.93 -17.20 -4.85
N SER A 711 -7.73 -16.14 -4.81
CA SER A 711 -9.14 -16.19 -5.23
C SER A 711 -9.51 -15.25 -6.38
N GLY A 712 -8.64 -14.28 -6.72
CA GLY A 712 -8.96 -13.21 -7.67
C GLY A 712 -9.26 -13.71 -9.08
N GLU A 713 -8.61 -14.80 -9.53
CA GLU A 713 -8.90 -15.39 -10.83
C GLU A 713 -10.31 -15.97 -10.90
N HIS A 714 -10.71 -16.76 -9.92
CA HIS A 714 -11.99 -17.46 -9.93
C HIS A 714 -13.18 -16.54 -9.66
N LYS A 715 -12.97 -15.50 -8.83
CA LYS A 715 -14.02 -14.49 -8.56
C LYS A 715 -14.19 -13.49 -9.71
N TRP A 716 -13.08 -13.05 -10.31
CA TRP A 716 -13.03 -11.85 -11.15
C TRP A 716 -12.38 -12.07 -12.52
N GLY A 717 -11.87 -13.27 -12.80
CA GLY A 717 -11.10 -13.54 -14.02
C GLY A 717 -9.74 -12.83 -14.07
N ARG A 718 -9.19 -12.38 -12.91
CA ARG A 718 -7.94 -11.61 -12.86
C ARG A 718 -6.74 -12.53 -12.69
N LEU A 719 -5.99 -12.71 -13.78
CA LEU A 719 -4.71 -13.42 -13.76
C LEU A 719 -3.64 -12.59 -13.05
N CYS A 720 -2.72 -13.29 -12.38
CA CYS A 720 -1.61 -12.68 -11.67
C CYS A 720 -0.36 -13.55 -11.77
N GLY A 721 0.78 -12.96 -12.13
CA GLY A 721 2.08 -13.63 -12.19
C GLY A 721 2.97 -13.34 -10.98
N LEU A 722 2.43 -12.83 -9.88
CA LEU A 722 3.20 -12.48 -8.66
C LEU A 722 3.96 -13.69 -8.12
N THR A 723 5.22 -13.48 -7.74
CA THR A 723 6.05 -14.44 -7.01
C THR A 723 6.24 -13.97 -5.59
N MET A 724 5.93 -14.82 -4.63
CA MET A 724 6.20 -14.61 -3.21
C MET A 724 7.40 -15.48 -2.80
N LEU A 725 8.50 -14.87 -2.35
CA LEU A 725 9.63 -15.55 -1.77
C LEU A 725 9.51 -15.53 -0.24
N LEU A 726 9.34 -16.70 0.36
CA LEU A 726 9.03 -16.85 1.77
C LEU A 726 10.10 -17.69 2.46
N PRO A 727 11.07 -17.08 3.15
CA PRO A 727 12.07 -17.83 3.92
C PRO A 727 11.41 -18.76 4.93
N HIS A 728 11.71 -20.05 4.80
CA HIS A 728 11.13 -21.14 5.58
C HIS A 728 12.17 -22.20 5.90
N GLY A 729 12.16 -22.73 7.09
CA GLY A 729 13.05 -23.82 7.52
C GLY A 729 13.21 -23.86 9.03
N TYR A 730 13.29 -25.07 9.57
CA TYR A 730 13.42 -25.36 10.99
C TYR A 730 14.89 -25.47 11.38
N GLU A 731 15.43 -24.42 11.98
CA GLU A 731 16.87 -24.26 12.26
C GLU A 731 17.15 -23.82 13.71
N GLY A 732 16.21 -24.09 14.63
CA GLY A 732 16.36 -23.73 16.04
C GLY A 732 16.26 -22.24 16.35
N GLN A 733 15.62 -21.47 15.46
CA GLN A 733 15.46 -20.01 15.59
C GLN A 733 14.15 -19.57 16.26
N GLY A 734 13.43 -20.53 16.85
CA GLY A 734 12.17 -20.26 17.56
C GLY A 734 10.94 -20.22 16.67
N PRO A 735 9.75 -19.94 17.28
CA PRO A 735 8.46 -20.10 16.63
C PRO A 735 8.15 -19.05 15.55
N GLU A 736 8.84 -17.90 15.53
CA GLU A 736 8.53 -16.78 14.64
C GLU A 736 9.54 -16.57 13.51
N HIS A 737 10.51 -17.50 13.36
CA HIS A 737 11.57 -17.47 12.36
C HIS A 737 11.79 -18.83 11.71
N SER A 738 10.77 -19.67 11.68
CA SER A 738 10.85 -21.05 11.18
C SER A 738 9.84 -21.37 10.08
N SER A 739 8.61 -20.87 10.17
CA SER A 739 7.52 -21.34 9.32
C SER A 739 6.81 -20.22 8.57
N ALA A 740 6.86 -20.29 7.24
CA ALA A 740 5.98 -19.49 6.38
C ALA A 740 4.51 -19.96 6.40
N ARG A 741 4.17 -20.93 7.24
CA ARG A 741 2.82 -21.50 7.32
C ARG A 741 2.39 -22.16 6.02
N LEU A 742 3.22 -23.05 5.50
CA LEU A 742 3.02 -23.83 4.28
C LEU A 742 1.62 -24.44 4.17
N GLU A 743 1.11 -25.00 5.25
CA GLU A 743 -0.22 -25.60 5.36
C GLU A 743 -1.35 -24.64 4.99
N ARG A 744 -1.22 -23.36 5.28
CA ARG A 744 -2.24 -22.35 4.96
C ARG A 744 -2.34 -22.11 3.46
N TYR A 745 -1.20 -22.05 2.77
CA TYR A 745 -1.19 -21.94 1.30
C TYR A 745 -1.74 -23.18 0.64
N LEU A 746 -1.36 -24.37 1.12
CA LEU A 746 -1.88 -25.63 0.59
C LEU A 746 -3.39 -25.78 0.82
N GLN A 747 -3.90 -25.29 1.94
CA GLN A 747 -5.35 -25.29 2.22
C GLN A 747 -6.12 -24.38 1.24
N LEU A 748 -5.50 -23.29 0.78
CA LEU A 748 -6.10 -22.34 -0.19
C LEU A 748 -6.01 -22.84 -1.65
N CYS A 749 -5.32 -23.94 -1.90
CA CYS A 749 -5.11 -24.49 -3.24
C CYS A 749 -6.35 -25.21 -3.76
N ALA A 750 -6.88 -24.77 -4.89
CA ALA A 750 -7.93 -25.42 -5.64
C ALA A 750 -7.91 -24.96 -7.12
N GLU A 751 -8.40 -25.79 -8.03
CA GLU A 751 -8.62 -25.43 -9.45
C GLU A 751 -7.35 -24.84 -10.13
N HIS A 752 -6.16 -25.21 -9.67
CA HIS A 752 -4.86 -24.71 -10.14
C HIS A 752 -4.71 -23.19 -10.01
N ASN A 753 -5.23 -22.61 -8.93
CA ASN A 753 -5.25 -21.17 -8.69
C ASN A 753 -3.87 -20.55 -8.43
N ILE A 754 -3.00 -21.26 -7.71
CA ILE A 754 -1.62 -20.84 -7.37
C ILE A 754 -0.64 -21.97 -7.61
N GLN A 755 0.65 -21.70 -7.44
CA GLN A 755 1.72 -22.69 -7.42
C GLN A 755 2.42 -22.62 -6.07
N VAL A 756 2.72 -23.78 -5.46
CA VAL A 756 3.48 -23.87 -4.20
C VAL A 756 4.72 -24.72 -4.44
N CYS A 757 5.90 -24.10 -4.33
CA CYS A 757 7.19 -24.74 -4.60
C CYS A 757 8.13 -24.61 -3.41
N VAL A 758 8.96 -25.65 -3.20
CA VAL A 758 9.99 -25.70 -2.15
C VAL A 758 11.31 -26.08 -2.79
N PRO A 759 11.97 -25.18 -3.54
CA PRO A 759 13.20 -25.51 -4.25
C PRO A 759 14.34 -25.82 -3.27
N THR A 760 15.15 -26.85 -3.57
CA THR A 760 16.23 -27.30 -2.69
C THR A 760 17.63 -27.13 -3.26
N THR A 761 17.78 -26.76 -4.53
CA THR A 761 19.08 -26.51 -5.16
C THR A 761 19.15 -25.17 -5.87
N PRO A 762 20.35 -24.63 -6.13
CA PRO A 762 20.53 -23.43 -6.94
C PRO A 762 19.93 -23.53 -8.35
N ALA A 763 20.07 -24.68 -9.03
CA ALA A 763 19.46 -24.88 -10.34
C ALA A 763 17.93 -24.85 -10.28
N GLN A 764 17.33 -25.39 -9.22
CA GLN A 764 15.88 -25.38 -9.04
C GLN A 764 15.34 -23.95 -8.90
N VAL A 765 15.95 -23.08 -8.09
CA VAL A 765 15.50 -21.68 -7.99
C VAL A 765 15.71 -20.94 -9.32
N TYR A 766 16.83 -21.17 -10.00
CA TYR A 766 17.11 -20.59 -11.32
C TYR A 766 15.99 -20.93 -12.33
N HIS A 767 15.70 -22.21 -12.49
CA HIS A 767 14.69 -22.68 -13.43
C HIS A 767 13.26 -22.33 -13.00
N MET A 768 12.98 -22.30 -11.69
CA MET A 768 11.68 -21.91 -11.15
C MET A 768 11.33 -20.45 -11.51
N LEU A 769 12.27 -19.53 -11.29
CA LEU A 769 12.08 -18.11 -11.59
C LEU A 769 11.96 -17.86 -13.10
N ARG A 770 12.79 -18.54 -13.90
CA ARG A 770 12.69 -18.47 -15.37
C ARG A 770 11.37 -19.05 -15.85
N ARG A 771 10.96 -20.20 -15.35
CA ARG A 771 9.67 -20.84 -15.67
C ARG A 771 8.50 -19.89 -15.38
N GLN A 772 8.52 -19.17 -14.28
CA GLN A 772 7.46 -18.22 -13.90
C GLN A 772 7.31 -17.06 -14.89
N ALA A 773 8.40 -16.57 -15.44
CA ALA A 773 8.38 -15.44 -16.39
C ALA A 773 8.15 -15.87 -17.85
N ILE A 774 8.84 -16.94 -18.31
CA ILE A 774 8.88 -17.36 -19.72
C ILE A 774 7.58 -18.09 -20.11
N ARG A 775 7.08 -18.96 -19.23
CA ARG A 775 5.88 -19.75 -19.52
C ARG A 775 4.66 -18.83 -19.61
N PRO A 776 3.81 -18.93 -20.64
CA PRO A 776 2.63 -18.07 -20.79
C PRO A 776 1.47 -18.48 -19.85
N LEU A 777 1.79 -18.97 -18.67
CA LEU A 777 0.87 -19.29 -17.59
C LEU A 777 1.08 -18.30 -16.46
N ARG A 778 0.10 -17.44 -16.23
CA ARG A 778 0.19 -16.43 -15.16
C ARG A 778 -0.65 -16.87 -13.96
N LYS A 779 0.01 -17.61 -13.06
CA LYS A 779 -0.53 -18.01 -11.75
C LYS A 779 0.44 -17.51 -10.68
N PRO A 780 -0.05 -17.05 -9.51
CA PRO A 780 0.83 -16.69 -8.41
C PRO A 780 1.73 -17.88 -8.00
N LEU A 781 2.98 -17.57 -7.71
CA LEU A 781 3.96 -18.54 -7.24
C LEU A 781 4.31 -18.24 -5.77
N VAL A 782 4.05 -19.20 -4.91
CA VAL A 782 4.50 -19.21 -3.51
C VAL A 782 5.73 -20.11 -3.42
N ALA A 783 6.90 -19.51 -3.24
CA ALA A 783 8.16 -20.22 -3.15
C ALA A 783 8.68 -20.18 -1.69
N LEU A 784 8.77 -21.35 -1.05
CA LEU A 784 9.35 -21.50 0.28
C LEU A 784 10.88 -21.53 0.11
N THR A 785 11.54 -20.39 0.36
CA THR A 785 12.98 -20.24 0.16
C THR A 785 13.75 -20.67 1.40
N PRO A 786 14.93 -21.28 1.25
CA PRO A 786 15.71 -21.76 2.39
C PRO A 786 16.47 -20.62 3.07
N LYS A 787 17.01 -20.95 4.26
CA LYS A 787 17.93 -20.11 5.03
C LYS A 787 19.34 -20.72 5.04
N SER A 788 19.52 -21.86 5.69
CA SER A 788 20.86 -22.51 5.77
C SER A 788 21.34 -23.08 4.44
N LEU A 789 20.41 -23.53 3.55
CA LEU A 789 20.82 -24.03 2.23
C LEU A 789 21.47 -22.96 1.34
N LEU A 790 21.28 -21.70 1.63
CA LEU A 790 21.96 -20.60 0.92
C LEU A 790 23.51 -20.75 0.94
N ARG A 791 24.05 -21.46 1.94
CA ARG A 791 25.49 -21.68 2.13
C ARG A 791 25.85 -23.15 2.41
N HIS A 792 24.91 -24.05 2.23
CA HIS A 792 25.13 -25.47 2.50
C HIS A 792 26.06 -26.11 1.45
N LYS A 793 27.05 -26.89 1.89
CA LYS A 793 28.10 -27.45 1.01
C LYS A 793 27.57 -28.38 -0.09
N LEU A 794 26.49 -29.09 0.18
CA LEU A 794 25.84 -30.00 -0.76
C LEU A 794 24.76 -29.35 -1.58
N ALA A 795 24.23 -28.19 -1.16
CA ALA A 795 23.21 -27.45 -1.89
C ALA A 795 23.87 -26.50 -2.91
N THR A 796 24.52 -27.07 -3.90
CA THR A 796 25.22 -26.39 -4.98
C THR A 796 24.82 -26.99 -6.33
N SER A 797 25.07 -26.25 -7.41
CA SER A 797 24.77 -26.69 -8.78
C SER A 797 25.95 -26.35 -9.71
N THR A 798 25.99 -27.00 -10.85
CA THR A 798 26.98 -26.74 -11.91
C THR A 798 26.42 -25.76 -12.93
N LEU A 799 27.27 -25.21 -13.80
CA LEU A 799 26.80 -24.44 -14.96
C LEU A 799 25.96 -25.29 -15.91
N GLU A 800 26.28 -26.58 -16.01
CA GLU A 800 25.52 -27.53 -16.85
C GLU A 800 24.09 -27.69 -16.33
N ASP A 801 23.89 -27.76 -15.01
CA ASP A 801 22.54 -27.82 -14.41
C ASP A 801 21.68 -26.62 -14.80
N LEU A 802 22.28 -25.42 -14.94
CA LEU A 802 21.56 -24.20 -15.37
C LEU A 802 21.33 -24.14 -16.89
N THR A 803 22.25 -24.69 -17.68
CA THR A 803 22.24 -24.55 -19.14
C THR A 803 21.58 -25.71 -19.86
N GLN A 804 21.52 -26.91 -19.24
CA GLN A 804 20.94 -28.12 -19.80
C GLN A 804 19.76 -28.65 -18.97
N GLY A 805 19.62 -28.19 -17.71
CA GLY A 805 18.59 -28.61 -16.79
C GLY A 805 17.21 -27.98 -17.04
N SER A 806 16.28 -28.26 -16.15
CA SER A 806 14.94 -27.68 -16.11
C SER A 806 14.44 -27.70 -14.66
N PHE A 807 13.31 -27.01 -14.38
CA PHE A 807 12.66 -27.17 -13.10
C PHE A 807 12.04 -28.57 -12.99
N LEU A 808 12.49 -29.35 -12.04
CA LEU A 808 11.94 -30.67 -11.72
C LEU A 808 10.93 -30.51 -10.59
N THR A 809 9.71 -30.95 -10.80
CA THR A 809 8.65 -30.95 -9.77
C THR A 809 8.90 -32.03 -8.71
N VAL A 810 9.53 -33.12 -9.12
CA VAL A 810 10.02 -34.21 -8.28
C VAL A 810 11.46 -34.52 -8.67
N ILE A 811 12.36 -34.52 -7.71
CA ILE A 811 13.78 -34.93 -7.93
C ILE A 811 13.95 -36.35 -7.45
N PRO A 812 14.41 -37.27 -8.32
CA PRO A 812 14.69 -38.67 -7.96
C PRO A 812 15.88 -38.77 -7.01
N GLU A 813 16.18 -40.00 -6.59
CA GLU A 813 17.42 -40.33 -5.88
C GLU A 813 18.65 -39.89 -6.67
N VAL A 814 19.59 -39.22 -5.98
CA VAL A 814 20.81 -38.68 -6.63
C VAL A 814 22.02 -39.56 -6.50
N ASP A 815 22.07 -40.45 -5.50
CA ASP A 815 23.17 -41.39 -5.33
C ASP A 815 22.96 -42.63 -6.23
N GLN A 816 24.05 -43.20 -6.71
CA GLN A 816 24.01 -44.39 -7.55
C GLN A 816 23.74 -45.64 -6.69
N ILE A 817 22.50 -45.80 -6.23
CA ILE A 817 22.05 -47.00 -5.53
C ILE A 817 21.36 -47.96 -6.52
N ASP A 818 21.40 -49.24 -6.23
CA ASP A 818 20.74 -50.27 -7.04
C ASP A 818 19.20 -50.23 -6.78
N PRO A 819 18.38 -49.85 -7.74
CA PRO A 819 16.93 -49.74 -7.52
C PRO A 819 16.28 -51.04 -7.11
N SER A 820 16.85 -52.20 -7.49
CA SER A 820 16.33 -53.52 -7.13
C SER A 820 16.53 -53.87 -5.65
N LYS A 821 17.43 -53.16 -4.95
CA LYS A 821 17.70 -53.34 -3.53
C LYS A 821 16.95 -52.36 -2.66
N VAL A 822 16.29 -51.40 -3.25
CA VAL A 822 15.53 -50.39 -2.49
C VAL A 822 14.29 -51.04 -1.89
N GLU A 823 14.22 -51.03 -0.59
CA GLU A 823 13.09 -51.52 0.20
C GLU A 823 12.23 -50.43 0.79
N ARG A 824 12.79 -49.21 0.91
CA ARG A 824 12.10 -48.03 1.46
C ARG A 824 12.33 -46.80 0.58
N VAL A 825 11.27 -46.03 0.38
CA VAL A 825 11.36 -44.69 -0.21
C VAL A 825 10.95 -43.66 0.83
N VAL A 826 11.81 -42.70 1.11
CA VAL A 826 11.55 -41.55 1.96
C VAL A 826 11.29 -40.34 1.04
N MET A 827 10.07 -39.86 1.00
CA MET A 827 9.69 -38.63 0.31
C MET A 827 9.78 -37.45 1.28
N CYS A 828 10.31 -36.32 0.83
CA CYS A 828 10.45 -35.13 1.65
C CYS A 828 10.40 -33.86 0.80
N SER A 829 10.38 -32.72 1.46
CA SER A 829 10.45 -31.40 0.82
C SER A 829 11.33 -30.48 1.68
N GLY A 830 12.09 -29.61 1.02
CA GLY A 830 12.93 -28.63 1.71
C GLY A 830 14.22 -29.18 2.32
N LYS A 831 14.74 -28.47 3.31
CA LYS A 831 16.06 -28.66 3.92
C LYS A 831 16.28 -30.06 4.52
N VAL A 832 15.25 -30.66 5.05
CA VAL A 832 15.35 -32.01 5.69
C VAL A 832 15.96 -33.06 4.78
N TYR A 833 15.87 -32.86 3.47
CA TYR A 833 16.52 -33.72 2.49
C TYR A 833 18.02 -33.92 2.79
N TYR A 834 18.74 -32.86 3.08
CA TYR A 834 20.18 -32.91 3.29
C TYR A 834 20.55 -33.61 4.60
N ASP A 835 19.76 -33.44 5.64
CA ASP A 835 19.93 -34.14 6.91
C ASP A 835 19.68 -35.66 6.74
N LEU A 836 18.65 -36.03 5.96
CA LEU A 836 18.37 -37.42 5.60
C LEU A 836 19.49 -38.03 4.75
N LEU A 837 19.99 -37.27 3.76
CA LEU A 837 21.07 -37.72 2.88
C LEU A 837 22.35 -37.98 3.66
N ASP A 838 22.76 -37.06 4.53
CA ASP A 838 23.94 -37.22 5.37
C ASP A 838 23.82 -38.43 6.31
N LYS A 839 22.68 -38.60 6.99
CA LYS A 839 22.41 -39.74 7.87
C LYS A 839 22.46 -41.05 7.10
N ARG A 840 21.81 -41.13 5.94
CA ARG A 840 21.81 -42.33 5.09
C ARG A 840 23.23 -42.72 4.66
N ARG A 841 24.02 -41.75 4.18
CA ARG A 841 25.40 -41.98 3.74
C ARG A 841 26.30 -42.43 4.88
N ASN A 842 26.20 -41.79 6.05
CA ASN A 842 26.98 -42.12 7.24
C ASN A 842 26.66 -43.53 7.80
N GLU A 843 25.41 -43.96 7.66
CA GLU A 843 24.97 -45.30 8.17
C GLU A 843 25.01 -46.37 7.09
N GLY A 844 25.38 -46.06 5.84
CA GLY A 844 25.47 -47.02 4.74
C GLY A 844 24.17 -47.71 4.35
N ARG A 845 23.02 -46.96 4.46
CA ARG A 845 21.68 -47.55 4.22
C ARG A 845 21.27 -47.43 2.74
N GLU A 846 21.98 -48.13 1.85
CA GLU A 846 21.70 -48.07 0.40
C GLU A 846 20.36 -48.69 -0.02
N TYR A 847 19.63 -49.35 0.88
CA TYR A 847 18.29 -49.88 0.65
C TYR A 847 17.17 -48.82 0.82
N ILE A 848 17.55 -47.55 1.12
CA ILE A 848 16.63 -46.41 1.25
C ILE A 848 16.90 -45.44 0.12
N ALA A 849 15.89 -45.16 -0.72
CA ALA A 849 15.92 -44.05 -1.67
C ALA A 849 15.26 -42.81 -1.07
N ILE A 850 15.82 -41.62 -1.35
CA ILE A 850 15.28 -40.36 -0.90
C ILE A 850 14.80 -39.55 -2.12
N VAL A 851 13.51 -39.23 -2.16
CA VAL A 851 12.84 -38.50 -3.25
C VAL A 851 12.36 -37.15 -2.75
N ARG A 852 12.67 -36.07 -3.50
CA ARG A 852 12.30 -34.71 -3.15
C ARG A 852 11.12 -34.23 -3.95
N LEU A 853 10.08 -33.69 -3.28
CA LEU A 853 9.01 -32.95 -3.91
C LEU A 853 9.36 -31.48 -3.88
N GLU A 854 9.66 -30.91 -5.05
CA GLU A 854 10.01 -29.49 -5.21
C GLU A 854 8.77 -28.62 -5.51
N GLN A 855 7.69 -29.22 -6.02
CA GLN A 855 6.38 -28.60 -6.19
C GLN A 855 5.33 -29.39 -5.43
N LEU A 856 4.63 -28.73 -4.51
CA LEU A 856 3.58 -29.32 -3.70
C LEU A 856 2.19 -29.04 -4.27
N TYR A 857 2.06 -27.97 -5.05
CA TYR A 857 0.82 -27.68 -5.76
C TYR A 857 1.08 -26.88 -7.07
N PRO A 858 0.38 -27.18 -8.21
CA PRO A 858 -0.39 -28.40 -8.40
C PRO A 858 0.46 -29.65 -8.17
N PHE A 859 -0.13 -30.67 -7.54
CA PHE A 859 0.64 -31.84 -7.12
C PHE A 859 1.05 -32.69 -8.34
N PRO A 860 2.35 -33.05 -8.51
CA PRO A 860 2.87 -33.70 -9.70
C PRO A 860 2.74 -35.24 -9.60
N GLU A 861 1.52 -35.76 -9.68
CA GLU A 861 1.24 -37.21 -9.53
C GLU A 861 1.98 -38.06 -10.59
N ASP A 862 1.96 -37.60 -11.86
CA ASP A 862 2.60 -38.31 -12.98
C ASP A 862 4.13 -38.34 -12.81
N ASP A 863 4.75 -37.20 -12.49
CA ASP A 863 6.21 -37.14 -12.29
C ASP A 863 6.64 -37.97 -11.07
N LEU A 864 5.84 -38.01 -10.00
CA LEU A 864 6.10 -38.87 -8.85
C LEU A 864 5.98 -40.36 -9.19
N ALA A 865 4.97 -40.72 -9.99
CA ALA A 865 4.81 -42.10 -10.45
C ALA A 865 5.98 -42.55 -11.33
N GLU A 866 6.48 -41.68 -12.23
CA GLU A 866 7.66 -41.93 -13.05
C GLU A 866 8.93 -42.17 -12.18
N VAL A 867 9.14 -41.33 -11.15
CA VAL A 867 10.27 -41.44 -10.23
C VAL A 867 10.19 -42.70 -9.38
N LEU A 868 9.03 -43.20 -9.00
CA LEU A 868 8.84 -44.42 -8.23
C LEU A 868 8.95 -45.69 -9.09
N ALA A 869 8.73 -45.64 -10.38
CA ALA A 869 8.64 -46.78 -11.28
C ALA A 869 9.84 -47.75 -11.21
N PRO A 870 11.12 -47.33 -11.04
CA PRO A 870 12.25 -48.24 -10.92
C PRO A 870 12.26 -49.09 -9.65
N TYR A 871 11.58 -48.69 -8.56
CA TYR A 871 11.67 -49.32 -7.24
C TYR A 871 10.61 -50.41 -7.04
N GLN A 872 10.81 -51.57 -7.67
CA GLN A 872 9.81 -52.65 -7.66
C GLN A 872 9.73 -53.42 -6.31
N ASN A 873 10.78 -53.35 -5.50
CA ASN A 873 10.90 -54.14 -4.27
C ASN A 873 10.57 -53.32 -3.01
N ILE A 874 10.06 -52.10 -3.15
CA ILE A 874 9.69 -51.26 -2.00
C ILE A 874 8.63 -51.95 -1.14
N LYS A 875 8.83 -51.86 0.17
CA LYS A 875 7.93 -52.33 1.22
C LYS A 875 7.21 -51.18 1.92
N ASN A 876 7.90 -50.03 2.01
CA ASN A 876 7.43 -48.86 2.75
C ASN A 876 7.67 -47.56 1.96
N ILE A 877 6.71 -46.68 2.00
CA ILE A 877 6.82 -45.29 1.58
C ILE A 877 6.58 -44.40 2.80
N VAL A 878 7.49 -43.44 3.04
CA VAL A 878 7.42 -42.53 4.18
C VAL A 878 7.40 -41.09 3.68
N TRP A 879 6.51 -40.29 4.20
CA TRP A 879 6.59 -38.81 4.09
C TRP A 879 7.33 -38.28 5.31
N CYS A 880 8.42 -37.55 5.09
CA CYS A 880 9.23 -36.93 6.13
C CYS A 880 9.13 -35.39 5.98
N GLN A 881 8.73 -34.69 7.03
CA GLN A 881 8.70 -33.23 7.09
C GLN A 881 9.26 -32.71 8.41
N GLU A 882 9.76 -31.47 8.40
CA GLU A 882 10.27 -30.79 9.61
C GLU A 882 9.16 -30.13 10.42
N GLU A 883 8.08 -29.73 9.79
CA GLU A 883 6.91 -29.12 10.41
C GLU A 883 6.20 -30.13 11.33
N PRO A 884 5.57 -29.64 12.40
CA PRO A 884 4.67 -30.48 13.22
C PRO A 884 3.59 -31.15 12.37
N MET A 885 3.09 -32.30 12.82
CA MET A 885 2.12 -33.13 12.07
C MET A 885 0.87 -32.36 11.60
N ASN A 886 0.38 -31.42 12.40
CA ASN A 886 -0.80 -30.58 12.07
C ASN A 886 -0.45 -29.43 11.11
N GLN A 887 0.79 -29.28 10.74
CA GLN A 887 1.32 -28.23 9.89
C GLN A 887 2.04 -28.83 8.68
N GLY A 888 2.62 -27.97 7.80
CA GLY A 888 3.33 -28.47 6.62
C GLY A 888 2.43 -29.10 5.57
N ALA A 889 2.99 -30.06 4.80
CA ALA A 889 2.30 -30.63 3.65
C ALA A 889 1.48 -31.88 3.96
N TRP A 890 1.67 -32.50 5.13
CA TRP A 890 1.08 -33.83 5.42
C TRP A 890 -0.42 -33.88 5.14
N TYR A 891 -1.23 -33.08 5.83
CA TYR A 891 -2.69 -33.19 5.72
C TYR A 891 -3.23 -32.80 4.35
N CYS A 892 -2.62 -31.85 3.70
CA CYS A 892 -3.10 -31.35 2.40
C CYS A 892 -2.63 -32.21 1.21
N SER A 893 -1.49 -32.93 1.33
CA SER A 893 -0.88 -33.64 0.19
C SER A 893 -0.90 -35.17 0.30
N GLN A 894 -1.15 -35.75 1.50
CA GLN A 894 -1.10 -37.20 1.69
C GLN A 894 -2.03 -38.01 0.78
N HIS A 895 -3.19 -37.46 0.42
CA HIS A 895 -4.14 -38.16 -0.46
C HIS A 895 -3.59 -38.33 -1.90
N HIS A 896 -2.83 -37.38 -2.41
CA HIS A 896 -2.12 -37.48 -3.68
C HIS A 896 -1.00 -38.53 -3.61
N MET A 897 -0.18 -38.44 -2.56
CA MET A 897 0.91 -39.40 -2.35
C MET A 897 0.40 -40.83 -2.19
N ARG A 898 -0.70 -41.03 -1.44
CA ARG A 898 -1.35 -42.33 -1.30
C ARG A 898 -1.89 -42.85 -2.60
N ARG A 899 -2.49 -42.00 -3.44
CA ARG A 899 -2.97 -42.39 -4.76
C ARG A 899 -1.86 -42.93 -5.62
N VAL A 900 -0.71 -42.25 -5.68
CA VAL A 900 0.45 -42.68 -6.44
C VAL A 900 1.04 -43.97 -5.84
N ALA A 901 1.19 -44.05 -4.52
CA ALA A 901 1.72 -45.24 -3.83
C ALA A 901 0.88 -46.50 -4.13
N VAL A 902 -0.45 -46.40 -4.00
CA VAL A 902 -1.36 -47.53 -4.27
C VAL A 902 -1.39 -47.87 -5.75
N ALA A 903 -1.25 -46.92 -6.67
CA ALA A 903 -1.14 -47.20 -8.10
C ALA A 903 0.16 -47.89 -8.46
N HIS A 904 1.26 -47.57 -7.77
CA HIS A 904 2.56 -48.27 -7.95
C HIS A 904 2.50 -49.70 -7.41
N LYS A 905 2.01 -49.92 -6.20
CA LYS A 905 1.86 -51.26 -5.57
C LYS A 905 0.75 -51.23 -4.52
N LYS A 906 -0.30 -52.06 -4.71
CA LYS A 906 -1.55 -52.01 -3.95
C LYS A 906 -1.39 -52.16 -2.43
N GLU A 907 -0.35 -52.87 -1.99
CA GLU A 907 -0.07 -53.12 -0.57
C GLU A 907 0.76 -52.00 0.11
N LEU A 908 1.20 -51.01 -0.65
CA LEU A 908 2.01 -49.94 -0.08
C LEU A 908 1.17 -49.03 0.80
N PHE A 909 1.68 -48.79 2.01
CA PHE A 909 1.09 -47.91 2.99
C PHE A 909 2.00 -46.69 3.18
N LEU A 910 1.43 -45.51 3.05
CA LEU A 910 2.15 -44.25 3.29
C LEU A 910 2.25 -44.02 4.81
N GLN A 911 3.45 -43.94 5.30
CA GLN A 911 3.80 -43.66 6.70
C GLN A 911 4.19 -42.19 6.87
N TYR A 912 4.23 -41.72 8.10
CA TYR A 912 4.61 -40.38 8.48
C TYR A 912 5.82 -40.38 9.41
N ALA A 913 6.80 -39.52 9.13
CA ALA A 913 7.91 -39.20 10.03
C ALA A 913 8.04 -37.69 10.16
N GLY A 914 7.98 -37.17 11.37
CA GLY A 914 8.04 -35.74 11.63
C GLY A 914 7.78 -35.41 13.08
N ARG A 915 7.72 -34.12 13.37
CA ARG A 915 7.39 -33.65 14.73
C ARG A 915 5.95 -33.95 15.10
N GLU A 916 5.69 -34.11 16.38
CA GLU A 916 4.33 -34.25 16.91
C GLU A 916 3.52 -32.98 16.65
N ALA A 917 2.19 -33.11 16.69
CA ALA A 917 1.31 -31.96 16.52
C ALA A 917 1.59 -30.90 17.61
N SER A 918 1.66 -29.63 17.21
CA SER A 918 1.97 -28.52 18.09
C SER A 918 1.15 -27.29 17.76
N ALA A 919 0.75 -26.54 18.78
CA ALA A 919 0.09 -25.25 18.62
C ALA A 919 1.08 -24.15 18.13
N ALA A 920 2.33 -24.21 18.59
CA ALA A 920 3.39 -23.33 18.10
C ALA A 920 4.01 -23.88 16.81
N PRO A 921 4.46 -23.03 15.88
CA PRO A 921 5.12 -23.50 14.65
C PRO A 921 6.42 -24.26 14.93
N ALA A 922 7.23 -23.80 15.89
CA ALA A 922 8.49 -24.43 16.28
C ALA A 922 8.74 -24.25 17.78
N VAL A 923 9.66 -25.04 18.33
CA VAL A 923 10.11 -24.92 19.71
C VAL A 923 11.07 -23.74 19.90
N GLY A 924 11.04 -23.12 21.09
CA GLY A 924 11.87 -21.95 21.41
C GLY A 924 13.31 -22.29 21.82
N TYR A 925 13.61 -23.56 22.17
CA TYR A 925 14.92 -23.97 22.67
C TYR A 925 15.69 -24.79 21.62
N ALA A 926 16.94 -24.40 21.35
CA ALA A 926 17.80 -25.09 20.38
C ALA A 926 18.06 -26.58 20.75
N SER A 927 18.14 -26.89 22.04
CA SER A 927 18.30 -28.28 22.51
C SER A 927 17.09 -29.16 22.17
N MET A 928 15.86 -28.65 22.40
CA MET A 928 14.63 -29.36 22.04
C MET A 928 14.51 -29.49 20.51
N HIS A 929 14.93 -28.48 19.76
CA HIS A 929 14.97 -28.56 18.30
C HIS A 929 15.89 -29.69 17.84
N ALA A 930 17.11 -29.80 18.39
CA ALA A 930 18.06 -30.84 18.03
C ALA A 930 17.56 -32.24 18.37
N GLU A 931 16.95 -32.42 19.55
CA GLU A 931 16.34 -33.69 19.95
C GLU A 931 15.20 -34.09 19.00
N GLN A 932 14.30 -33.20 18.68
CA GLN A 932 13.21 -33.47 17.75
C GLN A 932 13.70 -33.73 16.33
N GLN A 933 14.77 -33.05 15.87
CA GLN A 933 15.38 -33.28 14.57
C GLN A 933 15.97 -34.66 14.47
N GLU A 934 16.76 -35.11 15.46
CA GLU A 934 17.32 -36.44 15.48
C GLU A 934 16.23 -37.51 15.53
N LYS A 935 15.17 -37.32 16.34
CA LYS A 935 14.05 -38.25 16.40
C LYS A 935 13.37 -38.42 15.04
N LEU A 936 12.99 -37.28 14.35
CA LEU A 936 12.31 -37.37 13.05
C LEU A 936 13.17 -38.07 11.97
N LEU A 937 14.50 -37.80 11.97
CA LEU A 937 15.42 -38.49 11.03
C LEU A 937 15.51 -40.01 11.32
N GLN A 938 15.51 -40.40 12.60
CA GLN A 938 15.48 -41.80 12.99
C GLN A 938 14.15 -42.45 12.57
N ASP A 939 13.04 -41.80 12.85
CA ASP A 939 11.69 -42.27 12.49
C ASP A 939 11.57 -42.45 10.96
N ALA A 940 12.07 -41.54 10.14
CA ALA A 940 12.05 -41.68 8.67
C ALA A 940 12.70 -42.97 8.15
N PHE A 941 13.67 -43.50 8.87
CA PHE A 941 14.40 -44.71 8.49
C PHE A 941 13.90 -46.01 9.19
N THR A 942 13.07 -45.88 10.23
CA THR A 942 12.67 -47.04 11.07
C THR A 942 11.18 -47.30 11.11
N VAL A 943 10.34 -46.29 10.94
CA VAL A 943 8.85 -46.37 11.01
C VAL A 943 8.25 -47.27 9.96
#